data_918d3531f600229c911bc3f5f7d3eb19
#
_entry.id   918d3531f600229c911bc3f5f7d3eb19
#
_cell.length_a   1.000
_cell.length_b   1.000
_cell.length_c   1.000
_cell.angle_alpha   90.00
_cell.angle_beta   90.00
_cell.angle_gamma   90.00
#
_symmetry.space_group_name_H-M   'P 1'
#
loop_
_entity.id
_entity.type
_entity.pdbx_description
1 polymer ?
#
loop_
_entity_poly.entity_id
_entity_poly.type
_entity_poly.pdbx_seq_one_letter_code
_entity_poly.pdbx_strand_id
1 'polypeptide(L)'
;MMKHVGKSYDKVDAKGILSGKPSYTGDFVPKDALIIKVLRSPHAQARIKSIDTSKAKLIPGVEAIFTYEDVPNTRFTLAGQTYPEPSAYDALILDSVVRYVGDEVALVVAKDEATALKAMPLIKVEYEVQKPVLDLRTAMDHETVVHPEDDILNHIPVGQDYKRNICVSYHKRVGDIEAELAKCDYVVEGTYFDQATRQSAMEPFQSFGYIDHLGRIVIVSSTQIVFHVRRHIARALGIPASKIRVIKPRIGGGFGSKQTACTELMTAFVTWKLQKPCYLLYDRTEAQTCSTTRHAREWYIRIGATKDGIIQVIDMDSITDAGAHATHCFTTTTAGEHKSVPLYNKAKAVHYGTEGVYMNHTPGGAFRGYGATEALWPLECAVNRLADEMGIDPAELRQKNLIAAGERSLVYDPDEIMESGLFQETVNKVKEMARWDERPHSWDIDERYRGGLGMALALQGSGVANIDVASVEIRLGDDGNYTLYTGSSDMGMGANTILTQMACEALGCPMEYMTVVESDTDIVPFDPGSYASSTTYVTGTAAKMAAEELREKIIHKLAQFMDVKPEDIDFDGLVGVTKDGTKKMSVQELAPKLLVGTTSEQLTGFATWGSHTSPPPFMASIAEVKVDKQTGQIIPLHMYNCVDCGTVVNPKLARVQVEGGVVQAIGMALYEDVRYTSTGRLETANFMTYKIPTRQDIGELHTAFVESYEESGAYGVKSIGEIVINTACPAIQHAVKNAVGADIRTLPMTSEKVFMGMDEKYKV
;
A
#
# COMPACT_ATOMS: atom_id res chain seq x y z
N MET A 1 -20.94 -25.89 5.58
CA MET A 1 -19.46 -25.73 5.40
C MET A 1 -19.26 -25.15 4.02
N MET A 2 -18.55 -24.03 3.90
CA MET A 2 -18.28 -23.37 2.62
C MET A 2 -17.47 -24.29 1.69
N LYS A 3 -17.75 -24.19 0.38
CA LYS A 3 -17.20 -25.09 -0.64
C LYS A 3 -15.79 -24.67 -1.06
N HIS A 4 -15.54 -23.37 -1.13
CA HIS A 4 -14.28 -22.76 -1.60
C HIS A 4 -13.65 -21.81 -0.58
N VAL A 5 -14.43 -20.96 0.06
CA VAL A 5 -13.96 -20.01 1.09
C VAL A 5 -13.46 -20.80 2.30
N GLY A 6 -12.30 -20.40 2.85
CA GLY A 6 -11.63 -21.12 3.93
C GLY A 6 -10.71 -22.26 3.47
N LYS A 7 -10.55 -22.46 2.15
CA LYS A 7 -9.69 -23.52 1.61
C LYS A 7 -8.46 -22.96 0.92
N SER A 8 -7.36 -23.69 1.05
CA SER A 8 -6.09 -23.34 0.40
C SER A 8 -6.08 -23.78 -1.06
N TYR A 9 -6.07 -22.81 -1.96
CA TYR A 9 -5.87 -23.00 -3.40
C TYR A 9 -4.53 -22.38 -3.81
N ASP A 10 -3.88 -22.97 -4.81
CA ASP A 10 -2.76 -22.33 -5.50
C ASP A 10 -3.27 -21.16 -6.34
N LYS A 11 -2.39 -20.20 -6.63
CA LYS A 11 -2.75 -19.10 -7.51
C LYS A 11 -3.23 -19.61 -8.87
N VAL A 12 -4.33 -19.04 -9.38
CA VAL A 12 -4.91 -19.43 -10.68
C VAL A 12 -3.93 -19.26 -11.85
N ASP A 13 -2.96 -18.36 -11.72
CA ASP A 13 -1.92 -18.06 -12.72
C ASP A 13 -0.56 -18.76 -12.47
N ALA A 14 -0.43 -19.53 -11.38
CA ALA A 14 0.85 -20.13 -10.95
C ALA A 14 1.54 -20.96 -12.05
N LYS A 15 0.79 -21.78 -12.78
CA LYS A 15 1.31 -22.62 -13.88
C LYS A 15 1.94 -21.79 -14.99
N GLY A 16 1.27 -20.70 -15.40
CA GLY A 16 1.76 -19.80 -16.46
C GLY A 16 3.10 -19.17 -16.07
N ILE A 17 3.18 -18.65 -14.85
CA ILE A 17 4.38 -18.00 -14.32
C ILE A 17 5.54 -18.98 -14.19
N LEU A 18 5.33 -20.13 -13.57
CA LEU A 18 6.37 -21.13 -13.36
C LEU A 18 6.88 -21.75 -14.68
N SER A 19 6.08 -21.70 -15.74
CA SER A 19 6.47 -22.16 -17.08
C SER A 19 7.13 -21.06 -17.93
N GLY A 20 7.38 -19.87 -17.39
CA GLY A 20 8.06 -18.77 -18.08
C GLY A 20 7.29 -18.15 -19.23
N LYS A 21 5.94 -18.22 -19.21
CA LYS A 21 5.13 -17.56 -20.24
C LYS A 21 5.19 -16.04 -20.08
N PRO A 22 5.19 -15.27 -21.20
CA PRO A 22 5.12 -13.81 -21.16
C PRO A 22 3.97 -13.33 -20.27
N SER A 23 4.27 -12.47 -19.32
CA SER A 23 3.29 -12.08 -18.31
C SER A 23 3.46 -10.63 -17.82
N TYR A 24 4.66 -10.06 -17.90
CA TYR A 24 5.00 -8.74 -17.39
C TYR A 24 5.07 -7.71 -18.52
N THR A 25 4.96 -6.43 -18.19
CA THR A 25 4.94 -5.33 -19.18
C THR A 25 6.07 -5.43 -20.22
N GLY A 26 7.30 -5.70 -19.80
CA GLY A 26 8.45 -5.84 -20.69
C GLY A 26 8.35 -6.98 -21.69
N ASP A 27 7.56 -8.03 -21.39
CA ASP A 27 7.37 -9.17 -22.28
C ASP A 27 6.53 -8.84 -23.53
N PHE A 28 5.75 -7.75 -23.47
CA PHE A 28 4.84 -7.31 -24.54
C PHE A 28 5.39 -6.18 -25.39
N VAL A 29 6.59 -5.68 -25.08
CA VAL A 29 7.21 -4.58 -25.83
C VAL A 29 7.66 -5.06 -27.22
N PRO A 30 7.19 -4.44 -28.32
CA PRO A 30 7.66 -4.77 -29.67
C PRO A 30 9.15 -4.47 -29.83
N LYS A 31 9.83 -5.26 -30.66
CA LYS A 31 11.27 -5.11 -30.90
C LYS A 31 11.69 -3.79 -31.56
N ASP A 32 10.76 -3.14 -32.24
CA ASP A 32 10.93 -1.87 -32.94
C ASP A 32 10.42 -0.67 -32.11
N ALA A 33 9.99 -0.89 -30.85
CA ALA A 33 9.62 0.19 -29.96
C ALA A 33 10.82 1.10 -29.68
N LEU A 34 10.57 2.41 -29.73
CA LEU A 34 11.55 3.41 -29.33
C LEU A 34 11.77 3.36 -27.80
N ILE A 35 13.01 3.52 -27.39
CA ILE A 35 13.40 3.54 -25.98
C ILE A 35 13.45 4.97 -25.49
N ILE A 36 12.80 5.23 -24.37
CA ILE A 36 12.85 6.50 -23.63
C ILE A 36 13.86 6.36 -22.51
N LYS A 37 14.81 7.29 -22.40
CA LYS A 37 15.65 7.48 -21.20
C LYS A 37 15.48 8.90 -20.70
N VAL A 38 15.54 9.07 -19.39
CA VAL A 38 15.31 10.35 -18.73
C VAL A 38 16.62 10.96 -18.30
N LEU A 39 16.94 12.18 -18.78
CA LEU A 39 18.03 12.98 -18.23
C LEU A 39 17.58 13.52 -16.89
N ARG A 40 18.37 13.26 -15.84
CA ARG A 40 18.04 13.57 -14.45
C ARG A 40 18.85 14.75 -13.92
N SER A 41 18.24 15.52 -13.01
CA SER A 41 18.91 16.63 -12.33
C SER A 41 20.01 16.14 -11.39
N PRO A 42 21.21 16.76 -11.44
CA PRO A 42 22.25 16.55 -10.43
C PRO A 42 22.07 17.45 -9.19
N HIS A 43 21.10 18.37 -9.22
CA HIS A 43 20.85 19.37 -8.17
C HIS A 43 19.53 19.08 -7.45
N ALA A 44 19.55 19.34 -6.15
CA ALA A 44 18.37 19.14 -5.30
C ALA A 44 17.35 20.29 -5.45
N GLN A 45 17.81 21.52 -5.72
CA GLN A 45 16.96 22.67 -6.01
C GLN A 45 17.67 23.58 -7.02
N ALA A 46 17.06 23.74 -8.19
CA ALA A 46 17.59 24.66 -9.20
C ALA A 46 16.52 25.06 -10.21
N ARG A 47 16.68 26.27 -10.78
CA ARG A 47 15.94 26.70 -11.98
C ARG A 47 16.78 26.38 -13.22
N ILE A 48 16.20 25.79 -14.23
CA ILE A 48 16.81 25.58 -15.53
C ILE A 48 16.76 26.90 -16.31
N LYS A 49 17.95 27.43 -16.66
CA LYS A 49 18.09 28.64 -17.49
C LYS A 49 18.02 28.34 -18.98
N SER A 50 18.67 27.25 -19.38
CA SER A 50 18.69 26.82 -20.78
C SER A 50 19.01 25.32 -20.89
N ILE A 51 18.54 24.68 -21.96
CA ILE A 51 18.88 23.31 -22.35
C ILE A 51 19.30 23.31 -23.81
N ASP A 52 20.58 23.00 -24.08
CA ASP A 52 21.08 22.82 -25.47
C ASP A 52 21.11 21.33 -25.81
N THR A 53 20.21 20.91 -26.68
CA THR A 53 20.07 19.55 -27.18
C THR A 53 20.68 19.35 -28.59
N SER A 54 21.27 20.40 -29.18
CA SER A 54 21.68 20.44 -30.56
C SER A 54 22.65 19.33 -30.95
N LYS A 55 23.68 19.06 -30.13
CA LYS A 55 24.65 17.99 -30.36
C LYS A 55 24.05 16.59 -30.15
N ALA A 56 23.23 16.44 -29.17
CA ALA A 56 22.58 15.16 -28.84
C ALA A 56 21.63 14.71 -29.97
N LYS A 57 20.89 15.64 -30.57
CA LYS A 57 20.01 15.39 -31.72
C LYS A 57 20.73 14.90 -32.97
N LEU A 58 22.04 15.13 -33.11
CA LEU A 58 22.85 14.68 -34.25
C LEU A 58 23.31 13.21 -34.13
N ILE A 59 23.10 12.57 -32.99
CA ILE A 59 23.48 11.16 -32.80
C ILE A 59 22.56 10.27 -33.67
N PRO A 60 23.11 9.48 -34.60
CA PRO A 60 22.28 8.60 -35.44
C PRO A 60 21.46 7.60 -34.62
N GLY A 61 20.16 7.62 -34.83
CA GLY A 61 19.22 6.78 -34.11
C GLY A 61 18.53 7.47 -32.92
N VAL A 62 18.87 8.72 -32.62
CA VAL A 62 18.04 9.57 -31.78
C VAL A 62 16.84 10.03 -32.59
N GLU A 63 15.64 9.78 -32.10
CA GLU A 63 14.38 10.14 -32.75
C GLU A 63 13.90 11.52 -32.30
N ALA A 64 13.93 11.78 -30.97
CA ALA A 64 13.52 13.06 -30.39
C ALA A 64 14.19 13.29 -29.04
N ILE A 65 14.28 14.57 -28.64
CA ILE A 65 14.62 14.97 -27.28
C ILE A 65 13.60 16.05 -26.89
N PHE A 66 12.86 15.80 -25.80
CA PHE A 66 11.85 16.68 -25.26
C PHE A 66 12.34 17.31 -23.95
N THR A 67 12.00 18.58 -23.75
CA THR A 67 12.32 19.39 -22.59
C THR A 67 11.04 19.99 -22.00
N TYR A 68 11.15 20.77 -20.92
CA TYR A 68 9.98 21.45 -20.33
C TYR A 68 9.26 22.39 -21.34
N GLU A 69 9.94 22.85 -22.38
CA GLU A 69 9.32 23.69 -23.43
C GLU A 69 8.40 22.92 -24.38
N ASP A 70 8.54 21.59 -24.44
CA ASP A 70 7.82 20.72 -25.37
C ASP A 70 6.54 20.11 -24.76
N VAL A 71 6.40 20.11 -23.44
CA VAL A 71 5.31 19.46 -22.69
C VAL A 71 4.18 20.45 -22.37
N PRO A 72 2.93 19.95 -22.18
CA PRO A 72 1.85 20.82 -21.71
C PRO A 72 2.14 21.40 -20.31
N ASN A 73 1.89 22.69 -20.13
CA ASN A 73 1.97 23.34 -18.83
C ASN A 73 0.67 23.14 -18.04
N THR A 74 0.32 21.90 -17.79
CA THR A 74 -0.88 21.52 -17.02
C THR A 74 -0.47 20.71 -15.80
N ARG A 75 -0.67 21.30 -14.61
CA ARG A 75 -0.32 20.64 -13.37
C ARG A 75 -1.29 19.49 -13.06
N PHE A 76 -0.72 18.45 -12.46
CA PHE A 76 -1.41 17.26 -12.00
C PHE A 76 -0.83 16.79 -10.66
N THR A 77 -1.50 15.86 -10.00
CA THR A 77 -0.91 15.10 -8.89
C THR A 77 -0.42 13.74 -9.39
N LEU A 78 0.61 13.22 -8.76
CA LEU A 78 1.11 11.86 -9.00
C LEU A 78 0.34 10.80 -8.20
N ALA A 79 -0.44 11.21 -7.21
CA ALA A 79 -1.14 10.31 -6.29
C ALA A 79 -2.35 9.64 -6.96
N GLY A 80 -2.33 8.32 -7.03
CA GLY A 80 -3.46 7.52 -7.49
C GLY A 80 -4.36 7.11 -6.33
N GLN A 81 -5.35 7.93 -6.04
CA GLN A 81 -6.34 7.71 -4.99
C GLN A 81 -7.65 8.37 -5.40
N THR A 82 -8.65 8.45 -4.55
CA THR A 82 -9.98 9.02 -4.79
C THR A 82 -10.06 10.14 -5.86
N TYR A 83 -11.22 10.67 -6.17
CA TYR A 83 -11.39 11.82 -7.05
C TYR A 83 -12.52 12.72 -6.54
N PRO A 84 -12.27 14.06 -6.42
CA PRO A 84 -10.97 14.72 -6.59
C PRO A 84 -9.94 14.26 -5.57
N GLU A 85 -8.68 14.25 -5.98
CA GLU A 85 -7.57 13.84 -5.09
C GLU A 85 -7.36 14.92 -4.01
N PRO A 86 -7.25 14.54 -2.71
CA PRO A 86 -6.92 15.46 -1.62
C PRO A 86 -5.39 15.69 -1.53
N SER A 87 -4.78 15.99 -2.67
CA SER A 87 -3.35 16.20 -2.83
C SER A 87 -3.10 17.41 -3.71
N ALA A 88 -2.00 18.10 -3.50
CA ALA A 88 -1.61 19.21 -4.36
C ALA A 88 -1.39 18.75 -5.80
N TYR A 89 -1.85 19.55 -6.75
CA TYR A 89 -1.53 19.40 -8.18
C TYR A 89 -0.26 20.22 -8.43
N ASP A 90 0.87 19.69 -8.01
CA ASP A 90 2.16 20.37 -7.94
C ASP A 90 3.20 19.83 -8.93
N ALA A 91 2.86 18.82 -9.73
CA ALA A 91 3.76 18.21 -10.72
C ALA A 91 3.42 18.62 -12.16
N LEU A 92 4.44 18.64 -13.01
CA LEU A 92 4.39 18.72 -14.47
C LEU A 92 5.10 17.49 -15.07
N ILE A 93 4.87 17.18 -16.36
CA ILE A 93 5.60 16.08 -17.05
C ILE A 93 7.12 16.35 -17.06
N LEU A 94 7.51 17.58 -17.34
CA LEU A 94 8.85 18.16 -17.17
C LEU A 94 8.66 19.58 -16.70
N ASP A 95 9.49 20.04 -15.77
CA ASP A 95 9.41 21.40 -15.21
C ASP A 95 10.71 22.18 -15.47
N SER A 96 10.60 23.49 -15.51
CA SER A 96 11.75 24.43 -15.53
C SER A 96 12.44 24.57 -14.17
N VAL A 97 11.85 23.99 -13.10
CA VAL A 97 12.41 23.93 -11.75
C VAL A 97 12.58 22.48 -11.36
N VAL A 98 13.79 22.11 -10.98
CA VAL A 98 14.08 20.78 -10.43
C VAL A 98 14.13 20.87 -8.91
N ARG A 99 13.52 19.87 -8.23
CA ARG A 99 13.25 19.91 -6.78
C ARG A 99 13.88 18.78 -5.98
N TYR A 100 14.53 17.81 -6.64
CA TYR A 100 15.36 16.79 -5.97
C TYR A 100 16.44 16.27 -6.91
N VAL A 101 17.50 15.66 -6.37
CA VAL A 101 18.51 14.98 -7.20
C VAL A 101 17.90 13.73 -7.82
N GLY A 102 17.74 13.72 -9.14
CA GLY A 102 17.03 12.67 -9.87
C GLY A 102 15.75 13.15 -10.55
N ASP A 103 15.35 14.40 -10.33
CA ASP A 103 14.19 15.02 -10.99
C ASP A 103 14.32 15.04 -12.52
N GLU A 104 13.22 15.04 -13.25
CA GLU A 104 13.16 14.92 -14.70
C GLU A 104 13.56 16.23 -15.39
N VAL A 105 14.55 16.18 -16.28
CA VAL A 105 15.07 17.35 -17.02
C VAL A 105 14.75 17.28 -18.52
N ALA A 106 14.93 16.09 -19.13
CA ALA A 106 14.65 15.89 -20.53
C ALA A 106 14.36 14.41 -20.84
N LEU A 107 13.53 14.14 -21.84
CA LEU A 107 13.25 12.81 -22.34
C LEU A 107 14.03 12.58 -23.63
N VAL A 108 14.95 11.63 -23.65
CA VAL A 108 15.74 11.24 -24.81
C VAL A 108 15.12 9.98 -25.40
N VAL A 109 14.62 10.09 -26.61
CA VAL A 109 13.96 8.99 -27.35
C VAL A 109 14.84 8.51 -28.48
N ALA A 110 15.17 7.23 -28.48
CA ALA A 110 16.08 6.66 -29.47
C ALA A 110 15.65 5.24 -29.89
N LYS A 111 16.24 4.73 -30.95
CA LYS A 111 15.99 3.38 -31.48
C LYS A 111 16.37 2.26 -30.50
N ASP A 112 17.30 2.53 -29.58
CA ASP A 112 17.78 1.59 -28.56
C ASP A 112 18.37 2.36 -27.37
N GLU A 113 18.52 1.67 -26.23
CA GLU A 113 19.03 2.24 -24.99
C GLU A 113 20.47 2.77 -25.14
N ALA A 114 21.34 2.03 -25.83
CA ALA A 114 22.73 2.43 -26.01
C ALA A 114 22.85 3.77 -26.77
N THR A 115 21.98 4.01 -27.73
CA THR A 115 21.90 5.27 -28.49
C THR A 115 21.41 6.41 -27.59
N ALA A 116 20.37 6.18 -26.79
CA ALA A 116 19.87 7.19 -25.84
C ALA A 116 20.95 7.57 -24.82
N LEU A 117 21.64 6.60 -24.23
CA LEU A 117 22.72 6.81 -23.25
C LEU A 117 23.94 7.54 -23.85
N LYS A 118 24.22 7.37 -25.15
CA LYS A 118 25.26 8.15 -25.84
C LYS A 118 24.85 9.61 -26.05
N ALA A 119 23.58 9.86 -26.28
CA ALA A 119 23.07 11.21 -26.53
C ALA A 119 22.99 12.05 -25.25
N MET A 120 22.60 11.44 -24.12
CA MET A 120 22.37 12.15 -22.85
C MET A 120 23.52 13.06 -22.41
N PRO A 121 24.79 12.65 -22.35
CA PRO A 121 25.91 13.50 -21.89
C PRO A 121 26.22 14.65 -22.84
N LEU A 122 25.65 14.67 -24.06
CA LEU A 122 25.80 15.76 -25.02
C LEU A 122 24.76 16.87 -24.82
N ILE A 123 23.76 16.64 -24.01
CA ILE A 123 22.79 17.66 -23.61
C ILE A 123 23.46 18.55 -22.56
N LYS A 124 23.49 19.86 -22.81
CA LYS A 124 24.03 20.83 -21.87
C LYS A 124 22.88 21.55 -21.21
N VAL A 125 22.89 21.54 -19.90
CA VAL A 125 21.88 22.23 -19.08
C VAL A 125 22.59 23.29 -18.24
N GLU A 126 22.09 24.51 -18.29
CA GLU A 126 22.55 25.60 -17.44
C GLU A 126 21.55 25.78 -16.29
N TYR A 127 22.04 25.64 -15.07
CA TYR A 127 21.23 25.74 -13.86
C TYR A 127 21.53 26.99 -13.06
N GLU A 128 20.50 27.55 -12.45
CA GLU A 128 20.61 28.50 -11.35
C GLU A 128 20.31 27.73 -10.05
N VAL A 129 21.38 27.28 -9.41
CA VAL A 129 21.31 26.43 -8.21
C VAL A 129 20.91 27.27 -7.02
N GLN A 130 19.98 26.75 -6.22
CA GLN A 130 19.48 27.34 -4.99
C GLN A 130 19.87 26.47 -3.79
N LYS A 131 19.79 27.04 -2.59
CA LYS A 131 20.04 26.29 -1.36
C LYS A 131 18.86 25.29 -1.13
N PRO A 132 19.13 23.98 -1.02
CA PRO A 132 18.06 23.01 -0.85
C PRO A 132 17.57 22.93 0.58
N VAL A 133 16.30 22.51 0.74
CA VAL A 133 15.64 22.19 2.01
C VAL A 133 15.85 20.71 2.29
N LEU A 134 16.76 20.34 3.20
CA LEU A 134 17.18 18.95 3.45
C LEU A 134 17.05 18.52 4.90
N ASP A 135 16.70 19.41 5.82
CA ASP A 135 16.50 19.10 7.23
C ASP A 135 15.03 19.32 7.59
N LEU A 136 14.37 18.25 8.02
CA LEU A 136 12.96 18.22 8.39
C LEU A 136 12.59 19.28 9.44
N ARG A 137 13.47 19.49 10.41
CA ARG A 137 13.23 20.42 11.53
C ARG A 137 13.30 21.90 11.14
N THR A 138 13.92 22.20 10.00
CA THR A 138 14.08 23.56 9.49
C THR A 138 13.36 23.80 8.16
N ALA A 139 12.60 22.82 7.68
CA ALA A 139 11.90 22.89 6.40
C ALA A 139 10.77 23.93 6.41
N MET A 140 10.01 23.98 7.51
CA MET A 140 8.99 25.00 7.70
C MET A 140 9.65 26.38 7.82
N ASP A 141 9.12 27.36 7.09
CA ASP A 141 9.63 28.72 7.06
C ASP A 141 11.11 28.86 6.58
N HIS A 142 11.63 27.84 5.86
CA HIS A 142 12.95 27.90 5.26
C HIS A 142 13.06 29.05 4.23
N GLU A 143 14.24 29.66 4.08
CA GLU A 143 14.48 30.75 3.11
C GLU A 143 14.19 30.37 1.64
N THR A 144 14.35 29.07 1.30
CA THR A 144 13.96 28.51 0.01
C THR A 144 12.54 27.94 0.11
N VAL A 145 11.66 28.45 -0.74
CA VAL A 145 10.31 27.88 -0.95
C VAL A 145 10.40 26.86 -2.07
N VAL A 146 10.09 25.60 -1.78
CA VAL A 146 10.20 24.49 -2.75
C VAL A 146 9.22 24.66 -3.90
N HIS A 147 8.02 25.13 -3.58
CA HIS A 147 6.95 25.43 -4.54
C HIS A 147 6.53 26.91 -4.43
N PRO A 148 7.26 27.83 -5.08
CA PRO A 148 6.94 29.26 -5.06
C PRO A 148 5.78 29.65 -6.01
N GLU A 149 5.31 28.73 -6.84
CA GLU A 149 4.30 28.97 -7.86
C GLU A 149 2.93 29.28 -7.24
N ASP A 150 2.17 30.16 -7.89
CA ASP A 150 0.81 30.56 -7.47
C ASP A 150 -0.31 29.75 -8.18
N ASP A 151 0.07 28.84 -9.11
CA ASP A 151 -0.86 28.03 -9.92
C ASP A 151 -1.07 26.61 -9.40
N ILE A 152 -0.55 26.29 -8.20
CA ILE A 152 -0.78 24.99 -7.55
C ILE A 152 -2.24 24.92 -7.08
N LEU A 153 -2.93 23.89 -7.53
CA LEU A 153 -4.33 23.67 -7.24
C LEU A 153 -4.51 22.60 -6.16
N ASN A 154 -5.35 22.88 -5.17
CA ASN A 154 -5.94 21.88 -4.28
C ASN A 154 -7.45 21.88 -4.47
N HIS A 155 -8.02 20.73 -4.77
CA HIS A 155 -9.47 20.57 -4.85
C HIS A 155 -10.12 20.46 -3.46
N ILE A 156 -9.36 19.96 -2.49
CA ILE A 156 -9.79 19.78 -1.10
C ILE A 156 -8.81 20.56 -0.22
N PRO A 157 -9.27 21.47 0.65
CA PRO A 157 -8.40 22.15 1.61
C PRO A 157 -7.81 21.15 2.61
N VAL A 158 -6.47 21.18 2.76
CA VAL A 158 -5.73 20.28 3.66
C VAL A 158 -4.82 21.06 4.63
N GLY A 159 -5.10 22.34 4.83
CA GLY A 159 -4.33 23.23 5.71
C GLY A 159 -2.98 23.67 5.14
N GLN A 160 -2.82 23.62 3.81
CA GLN A 160 -1.57 23.95 3.13
C GLN A 160 -1.21 25.45 3.22
N ASP A 161 0.09 25.73 3.31
CA ASP A 161 0.69 27.05 3.15
C ASP A 161 2.04 26.91 2.41
N TYR A 162 2.00 26.95 1.10
CA TYR A 162 3.17 26.68 0.26
C TYR A 162 4.31 27.67 0.46
N LYS A 163 4.01 28.92 0.84
CA LYS A 163 5.04 29.95 1.12
C LYS A 163 5.87 29.62 2.36
N ARG A 164 5.34 28.77 3.23
CA ARG A 164 6.00 28.25 4.41
C ARG A 164 6.52 26.81 4.24
N ASN A 165 6.51 26.27 3.01
CA ASN A 165 6.77 24.87 2.70
C ASN A 165 5.80 23.87 3.36
N ILE A 166 4.62 24.27 3.79
CA ILE A 166 3.60 23.38 4.36
C ILE A 166 2.69 22.89 3.23
N CYS A 167 2.67 21.59 2.98
CA CYS A 167 1.73 20.98 2.05
C CYS A 167 0.47 20.41 2.74
N VAL A 168 0.56 20.13 4.03
CA VAL A 168 -0.52 19.60 4.87
C VAL A 168 -0.37 20.17 6.28
N SER A 169 -1.49 20.59 6.87
CA SER A 169 -1.61 20.85 8.31
C SER A 169 -2.91 20.24 8.79
N TYR A 170 -2.83 19.25 9.66
CA TYR A 170 -3.99 18.52 10.16
C TYR A 170 -3.88 18.28 11.65
N HIS A 171 -4.91 18.73 12.40
CA HIS A 171 -4.99 18.51 13.84
C HIS A 171 -6.42 18.14 14.23
N LYS A 172 -6.56 17.00 14.88
CA LYS A 172 -7.81 16.59 15.51
C LYS A 172 -7.63 16.55 17.02
N ARG A 173 -8.55 17.18 17.74
CA ARG A 173 -8.53 17.24 19.20
C ARG A 173 -9.90 16.88 19.76
N VAL A 174 -9.91 15.98 20.74
CA VAL A 174 -11.11 15.58 21.47
C VAL A 174 -10.76 15.64 22.96
N GLY A 175 -11.57 16.33 23.74
CA GLY A 175 -11.30 16.55 25.16
C GLY A 175 -10.21 17.60 25.41
N ASP A 176 -9.86 17.77 26.70
CA ASP A 176 -8.80 18.68 27.14
C ASP A 176 -7.58 17.90 27.61
N ILE A 177 -6.54 17.92 26.81
CA ILE A 177 -5.30 17.15 27.01
C ILE A 177 -4.66 17.52 28.37
N GLU A 178 -4.47 18.80 28.65
CA GLU A 178 -3.78 19.24 29.87
C GLU A 178 -4.59 18.95 31.14
N ALA A 179 -5.91 19.16 31.07
CA ALA A 179 -6.79 18.86 32.19
C ALA A 179 -6.88 17.36 32.51
N GLU A 180 -6.81 16.49 31.48
CA GLU A 180 -6.81 15.04 31.70
C GLU A 180 -5.42 14.52 32.08
N LEU A 181 -4.31 15.07 31.54
CA LEU A 181 -2.96 14.73 31.97
C LEU A 181 -2.73 15.03 33.46
N ALA A 182 -3.27 16.16 33.93
CA ALA A 182 -3.17 16.54 35.36
C ALA A 182 -3.85 15.53 36.31
N LYS A 183 -4.70 14.65 35.82
CA LYS A 183 -5.39 13.59 36.58
C LYS A 183 -4.69 12.23 36.47
N CYS A 184 -3.69 12.12 35.64
CA CYS A 184 -2.94 10.88 35.45
C CYS A 184 -1.93 10.67 36.58
N ASP A 185 -1.82 9.44 37.04
CA ASP A 185 -0.80 9.04 38.04
C ASP A 185 0.54 8.77 37.38
N TYR A 186 0.51 8.35 36.11
CA TYR A 186 1.70 8.04 35.28
C TYR A 186 1.58 8.74 33.93
N VAL A 187 2.66 9.40 33.52
CA VAL A 187 2.76 10.09 32.25
C VAL A 187 4.13 9.76 31.64
N VAL A 188 4.12 9.28 30.42
CA VAL A 188 5.34 9.13 29.61
C VAL A 188 5.29 10.05 28.41
N GLU A 189 6.44 10.63 28.08
CA GLU A 189 6.58 11.49 26.92
C GLU A 189 7.89 11.21 26.18
N GLY A 190 7.96 11.55 24.91
CA GLY A 190 9.20 11.39 24.15
C GLY A 190 9.07 11.76 22.68
N THR A 191 10.25 12.00 22.09
CA THR A 191 10.40 12.18 20.67
C THR A 191 10.83 10.87 20.03
N TYR A 192 10.20 10.52 18.92
CA TYR A 192 10.48 9.33 18.11
C TYR A 192 10.73 9.74 16.67
N PHE A 193 11.52 8.95 15.96
CA PHE A 193 11.80 9.17 14.54
C PHE A 193 11.72 7.86 13.77
N ASP A 194 10.98 7.87 12.69
CA ASP A 194 10.96 6.82 11.69
C ASP A 194 11.51 7.36 10.35
N GLN A 195 12.48 6.62 9.82
CA GLN A 195 13.14 6.97 8.57
C GLN A 195 12.29 6.66 7.34
N ALA A 196 12.60 7.34 6.25
CA ALA A 196 12.08 6.94 4.95
C ALA A 196 12.61 5.56 4.54
N THR A 197 11.73 4.74 3.94
CA THR A 197 12.09 3.42 3.40
C THR A 197 11.51 3.22 2.01
N ARG A 198 12.09 2.29 1.22
CA ARG A 198 11.68 1.97 -0.15
C ARG A 198 10.88 0.68 -0.21
N GLN A 199 9.87 0.63 -1.05
CA GLN A 199 9.05 -0.56 -1.30
C GLN A 199 9.86 -1.69 -1.94
N SER A 200 10.90 -1.35 -2.68
CA SER A 200 11.90 -2.27 -3.27
C SER A 200 11.29 -3.45 -4.04
N ALA A 201 10.20 -3.20 -4.78
CA ALA A 201 9.56 -4.23 -5.59
C ALA A 201 10.56 -4.90 -6.55
N MET A 202 10.44 -6.22 -6.75
CA MET A 202 11.34 -6.96 -7.63
C MET A 202 11.30 -6.44 -9.06
N GLU A 203 10.09 -6.21 -9.60
CA GLU A 203 9.88 -5.54 -10.88
C GLU A 203 9.99 -4.03 -10.69
N PRO A 204 10.93 -3.34 -11.39
CA PRO A 204 11.00 -1.88 -11.40
C PRO A 204 9.77 -1.23 -12.06
N PHE A 205 9.76 0.10 -12.13
CA PHE A 205 8.71 0.84 -12.82
C PHE A 205 8.93 0.75 -14.33
N GLN A 206 7.86 0.48 -15.06
CA GLN A 206 7.91 0.40 -16.51
C GLN A 206 6.55 0.63 -17.15
N SER A 207 6.56 1.26 -18.32
CA SER A 207 5.38 1.44 -19.16
C SER A 207 5.74 1.43 -20.63
N PHE A 208 4.86 0.84 -21.42
CA PHE A 208 4.92 0.78 -22.87
C PHE A 208 3.69 1.47 -23.44
N GLY A 209 3.87 2.32 -24.45
CA GLY A 209 2.78 3.06 -25.09
C GLY A 209 2.76 2.84 -26.60
N TYR A 210 1.56 2.80 -27.17
CA TYR A 210 1.35 2.77 -28.63
C TYR A 210 0.03 3.45 -29.01
N ILE A 211 -0.15 3.75 -30.28
CA ILE A 211 -1.40 4.29 -30.82
C ILE A 211 -2.19 3.13 -31.45
N ASP A 212 -3.44 2.95 -31.03
CA ASP A 212 -4.30 1.91 -31.63
C ASP A 212 -4.92 2.36 -32.98
N HIS A 213 -5.63 1.44 -33.62
CA HIS A 213 -6.29 1.69 -34.90
C HIS A 213 -7.40 2.76 -34.84
N LEU A 214 -7.86 3.14 -33.65
CA LEU A 214 -8.81 4.22 -33.42
C LEU A 214 -8.12 5.56 -33.13
N GLY A 215 -6.80 5.62 -33.18
CA GLY A 215 -5.99 6.80 -32.89
C GLY A 215 -5.95 7.14 -31.41
N ARG A 216 -6.13 6.17 -30.52
CA ARG A 216 -6.09 6.35 -29.06
C ARG A 216 -4.72 5.95 -28.51
N ILE A 217 -4.33 6.59 -27.42
CA ILE A 217 -3.14 6.19 -26.67
C ILE A 217 -3.48 4.95 -25.84
N VAL A 218 -2.72 3.89 -26.04
CA VAL A 218 -2.77 2.69 -25.20
C VAL A 218 -1.51 2.63 -24.38
N ILE A 219 -1.65 2.53 -23.06
CA ILE A 219 -0.55 2.37 -22.11
C ILE A 219 -0.65 1.00 -21.45
N VAL A 220 0.39 0.20 -21.62
CA VAL A 220 0.59 -1.07 -20.94
C VAL A 220 1.59 -0.82 -19.82
N SER A 221 1.17 -0.96 -18.56
CA SER A 221 1.99 -0.57 -17.41
C SER A 221 1.85 -1.52 -16.22
N SER A 222 2.93 -1.62 -15.45
CA SER A 222 2.92 -2.29 -14.15
C SER A 222 2.38 -1.35 -13.06
N THR A 223 1.10 -1.01 -13.13
CA THR A 223 0.41 -0.09 -12.21
C THR A 223 -0.66 -0.76 -11.37
N GLN A 224 -0.87 -0.29 -10.14
CA GLN A 224 -1.96 -0.75 -9.26
C GLN A 224 -3.31 -0.08 -9.57
N ILE A 225 -3.34 0.98 -10.43
CA ILE A 225 -4.40 2.00 -10.47
C ILE A 225 -4.76 2.40 -11.90
N VAL A 226 -5.15 1.45 -12.76
CA VAL A 226 -5.35 1.69 -14.22
C VAL A 226 -6.30 2.85 -14.52
N PHE A 227 -7.39 2.99 -13.78
CA PHE A 227 -8.37 4.07 -14.00
C PHE A 227 -7.85 5.44 -13.54
N HIS A 228 -7.05 5.50 -12.48
CA HIS A 228 -6.39 6.74 -12.07
C HIS A 228 -5.31 7.15 -13.06
N VAL A 229 -4.46 6.20 -13.52
CA VAL A 229 -3.47 6.47 -14.58
C VAL A 229 -4.12 7.05 -15.82
N ARG A 230 -5.24 6.46 -16.29
CA ARG A 230 -6.01 7.00 -17.42
C ARG A 230 -6.43 8.45 -17.18
N ARG A 231 -6.92 8.77 -15.98
CA ARG A 231 -7.35 10.12 -15.61
C ARG A 231 -6.18 11.12 -15.52
N HIS A 232 -5.05 10.69 -14.94
CA HIS A 232 -3.83 11.52 -14.83
C HIS A 232 -3.27 11.85 -16.21
N ILE A 233 -3.19 10.88 -17.13
CA ILE A 233 -2.74 11.10 -18.51
C ILE A 233 -3.71 12.08 -19.23
N ALA A 234 -5.02 11.87 -19.10
CA ALA A 234 -6.02 12.73 -19.69
C ALA A 234 -5.85 14.19 -19.26
N ARG A 235 -5.64 14.42 -17.95
CA ARG A 235 -5.38 15.74 -17.39
C ARG A 235 -4.05 16.32 -17.88
N ALA A 236 -2.95 15.58 -17.72
CA ALA A 236 -1.62 16.08 -18.06
C ALA A 236 -1.48 16.45 -19.54
N LEU A 237 -2.13 15.72 -20.45
CA LEU A 237 -2.13 15.99 -21.89
C LEU A 237 -3.25 16.92 -22.35
N GLY A 238 -4.24 17.22 -21.51
CA GLY A 238 -5.39 18.04 -21.87
C GLY A 238 -6.31 17.38 -22.91
N ILE A 239 -6.42 16.05 -22.91
CA ILE A 239 -7.24 15.27 -23.84
C ILE A 239 -8.32 14.47 -23.12
N PRO A 240 -9.44 14.12 -23.78
CA PRO A 240 -10.48 13.30 -23.16
C PRO A 240 -9.98 11.94 -22.71
N ALA A 241 -10.41 11.46 -21.54
CA ALA A 241 -10.06 10.12 -21.03
C ALA A 241 -10.49 8.98 -21.97
N SER A 242 -11.51 9.17 -22.80
CA SER A 242 -11.94 8.22 -23.85
C SER A 242 -10.89 8.01 -24.96
N LYS A 243 -9.89 8.89 -25.06
CA LYS A 243 -8.75 8.75 -25.97
C LYS A 243 -7.59 7.95 -25.38
N ILE A 244 -7.78 7.40 -24.18
CA ILE A 244 -6.73 6.69 -23.46
C ILE A 244 -7.28 5.34 -22.98
N ARG A 245 -6.54 4.28 -23.25
CA ARG A 245 -6.74 2.94 -22.71
C ARG A 245 -5.52 2.55 -21.88
N VAL A 246 -5.74 2.02 -20.70
CA VAL A 246 -4.66 1.51 -19.82
C VAL A 246 -4.88 0.04 -19.59
N ILE A 247 -3.83 -0.76 -19.81
CA ILE A 247 -3.82 -2.20 -19.63
C ILE A 247 -2.74 -2.55 -18.62
N LYS A 248 -3.08 -3.35 -17.64
CA LYS A 248 -2.13 -3.87 -16.66
C LYS A 248 -1.87 -5.35 -16.91
N PRO A 249 -0.66 -5.73 -17.36
CA PRO A 249 -0.19 -7.11 -17.29
C PRO A 249 0.08 -7.51 -15.83
N ARG A 250 0.65 -8.67 -15.60
CA ARG A 250 1.09 -9.07 -14.27
C ARG A 250 2.08 -8.06 -13.68
N ILE A 251 1.97 -7.85 -12.36
CA ILE A 251 2.87 -6.97 -11.60
C ILE A 251 3.79 -7.81 -10.71
N GLY A 252 5.09 -7.52 -10.76
CA GLY A 252 6.14 -8.13 -9.94
C GLY A 252 6.38 -7.45 -8.60
N GLY A 253 5.29 -7.20 -7.84
CA GLY A 253 5.29 -6.47 -6.60
C GLY A 253 4.98 -4.98 -6.78
N GLY A 254 4.32 -4.40 -5.80
CA GLY A 254 3.98 -2.97 -5.78
C GLY A 254 4.15 -2.39 -4.39
N PHE A 255 3.51 -2.98 -3.40
CA PHE A 255 3.54 -2.57 -1.99
C PHE A 255 3.12 -1.11 -1.76
N GLY A 256 2.39 -0.51 -2.71
CA GLY A 256 1.99 0.89 -2.73
C GLY A 256 2.81 1.77 -3.70
N SER A 257 4.05 1.41 -4.05
CA SER A 257 4.86 2.26 -4.94
C SER A 257 4.22 2.49 -6.32
N LYS A 258 3.52 1.49 -6.85
CA LYS A 258 2.85 1.54 -8.16
C LYS A 258 1.41 2.11 -8.07
N GLN A 259 1.07 2.72 -6.93
CA GLN A 259 -0.08 3.61 -6.74
C GLN A 259 0.26 5.06 -7.12
N THR A 260 1.48 5.33 -7.52
CA THR A 260 1.98 6.61 -8.03
C THR A 260 2.35 6.44 -9.51
N ALA A 261 1.90 7.36 -10.37
CA ALA A 261 2.21 7.32 -11.80
C ALA A 261 3.64 7.82 -12.05
N CYS A 262 4.62 6.91 -12.11
CA CYS A 262 6.05 7.24 -12.24
C CYS A 262 6.52 7.31 -13.70
N THR A 263 6.11 6.37 -14.55
CA THR A 263 6.59 6.29 -15.95
C THR A 263 5.52 6.59 -16.98
N GLU A 264 4.26 6.45 -16.61
CA GLU A 264 3.11 6.40 -17.50
C GLU A 264 2.86 7.71 -18.23
N LEU A 265 3.00 8.86 -17.53
CA LEU A 265 2.76 10.18 -18.11
C LEU A 265 3.82 10.54 -19.16
N MET A 266 5.09 10.25 -18.89
CA MET A 266 6.19 10.47 -19.82
C MET A 266 6.03 9.57 -21.06
N THR A 267 5.73 8.28 -20.86
CA THR A 267 5.50 7.33 -21.95
C THR A 267 4.30 7.75 -22.79
N ALA A 268 3.20 8.16 -22.16
CA ALA A 268 2.00 8.62 -22.86
C ALA A 268 2.28 9.88 -23.70
N PHE A 269 2.98 10.86 -23.12
CA PHE A 269 3.37 12.09 -23.82
C PHE A 269 4.23 11.78 -25.08
N VAL A 270 5.29 11.00 -24.92
CA VAL A 270 6.19 10.65 -26.03
C VAL A 270 5.45 9.87 -27.11
N THR A 271 4.66 8.87 -26.72
CA THR A 271 3.84 8.07 -27.65
C THR A 271 2.86 8.96 -28.43
N TRP A 272 2.21 9.88 -27.72
CA TRP A 272 1.26 10.81 -28.34
C TRP A 272 1.93 11.78 -29.33
N LYS A 273 3.10 12.32 -28.97
CA LYS A 273 3.84 13.25 -29.83
C LYS A 273 4.42 12.57 -31.08
N LEU A 274 4.98 11.38 -30.92
CA LEU A 274 5.67 10.70 -32.01
C LEU A 274 4.76 9.78 -32.84
N GLN A 275 3.58 9.42 -32.35
CA GLN A 275 2.68 8.44 -32.95
C GLN A 275 3.36 7.10 -33.24
N LYS A 276 4.29 6.70 -32.36
CA LYS A 276 5.12 5.48 -32.45
C LYS A 276 5.08 4.71 -31.14
N PRO A 277 5.30 3.38 -31.18
CA PRO A 277 5.49 2.58 -29.97
C PRO A 277 6.71 3.08 -29.18
N CYS A 278 6.54 3.33 -27.89
CA CYS A 278 7.59 3.84 -27.01
C CYS A 278 7.59 3.08 -25.67
N TYR A 279 8.78 2.83 -25.13
CA TYR A 279 8.99 2.10 -23.89
C TYR A 279 9.91 2.84 -22.94
N LEU A 280 9.50 2.95 -21.68
CA LEU A 280 10.28 3.49 -20.58
C LEU A 280 10.40 2.44 -19.48
N LEU A 281 11.62 2.09 -19.14
CA LEU A 281 11.99 1.22 -18.03
C LEU A 281 12.97 1.95 -17.11
N TYR A 282 12.66 2.05 -15.83
CA TYR A 282 13.61 2.45 -14.81
C TYR A 282 14.55 1.29 -14.49
N ASP A 283 15.84 1.52 -14.44
CA ASP A 283 16.77 0.59 -13.82
C ASP A 283 16.60 0.58 -12.29
N ARG A 284 17.36 -0.25 -11.58
CA ARG A 284 17.24 -0.33 -10.12
C ARG A 284 17.66 0.98 -9.43
N THR A 285 18.64 1.69 -9.96
CA THR A 285 19.09 2.98 -9.42
C THR A 285 18.02 4.05 -9.64
N GLU A 286 17.42 4.12 -10.83
CA GLU A 286 16.28 5.00 -11.10
C GLU A 286 15.09 4.67 -10.21
N ALA A 287 14.76 3.38 -10.04
CA ALA A 287 13.69 2.95 -9.14
C ALA A 287 13.94 3.36 -7.68
N GLN A 288 15.20 3.40 -7.23
CA GLN A 288 15.55 3.86 -5.88
C GLN A 288 15.60 5.40 -5.77
N THR A 289 16.00 6.12 -6.82
CA THR A 289 16.20 7.57 -6.75
C THR A 289 15.00 8.38 -7.20
N CYS A 290 14.15 7.86 -8.06
CA CYS A 290 13.12 8.61 -8.78
C CYS A 290 11.69 8.11 -8.57
N SER A 291 11.48 7.16 -7.63
CA SER A 291 10.15 6.73 -7.19
C SER A 291 9.82 7.28 -5.80
N THR A 292 8.70 6.87 -5.23
CA THR A 292 8.28 7.32 -3.89
C THR A 292 8.86 6.46 -2.76
N THR A 293 8.88 7.04 -1.55
CA THR A 293 9.29 6.38 -0.30
C THR A 293 8.11 6.30 0.67
N ARG A 294 8.25 5.58 1.79
CA ARG A 294 7.53 5.88 3.02
C ARG A 294 7.98 7.26 3.50
N HIS A 295 7.07 8.06 4.05
CA HIS A 295 7.41 9.36 4.61
C HIS A 295 8.30 9.19 5.85
N ALA A 296 9.38 9.95 5.96
CA ALA A 296 10.08 10.08 7.22
C ALA A 296 9.29 11.01 8.15
N ARG A 297 9.24 10.68 9.44
CA ARG A 297 8.50 11.45 10.42
C ARG A 297 9.26 11.62 11.74
N GLU A 298 9.16 12.80 12.31
CA GLU A 298 9.52 13.04 13.69
C GLU A 298 8.23 13.23 14.51
N TRP A 299 8.10 12.46 15.58
CA TRP A 299 6.94 12.43 16.45
C TRP A 299 7.27 12.95 17.83
N TYR A 300 6.37 13.72 18.40
CA TYR A 300 6.31 13.97 19.83
C TYR A 300 5.03 13.30 20.38
N ILE A 301 5.19 12.48 21.41
CA ILE A 301 4.07 11.75 22.01
C ILE A 301 4.06 11.93 23.51
N ARG A 302 2.84 12.10 24.09
CA ARG A 302 2.55 12.01 25.51
C ARG A 302 1.40 11.02 25.72
N ILE A 303 1.58 10.09 26.65
CA ILE A 303 0.52 9.16 27.08
C ILE A 303 0.42 9.22 28.58
N GLY A 304 -0.82 9.39 29.09
CA GLY A 304 -1.10 9.41 30.51
C GLY A 304 -2.10 8.33 30.92
N ALA A 305 -1.85 7.68 32.07
CA ALA A 305 -2.72 6.68 32.65
C ALA A 305 -3.00 6.89 34.14
N THR A 306 -4.14 6.36 34.59
CA THR A 306 -4.47 6.27 36.01
C THR A 306 -3.69 5.12 36.66
N LYS A 307 -3.66 5.11 37.99
CA LYS A 307 -3.04 4.06 38.81
C LYS A 307 -3.56 2.65 38.49
N ASP A 308 -4.80 2.53 38.03
CA ASP A 308 -5.41 1.25 37.68
C ASP A 308 -5.04 0.78 36.26
N GLY A 309 -4.20 1.53 35.54
CA GLY A 309 -3.75 1.20 34.19
C GLY A 309 -4.74 1.59 33.09
N ILE A 310 -5.60 2.57 33.33
CA ILE A 310 -6.49 3.09 32.27
C ILE A 310 -5.84 4.29 31.62
N ILE A 311 -5.55 4.20 30.33
CA ILE A 311 -5.02 5.28 29.51
C ILE A 311 -6.11 6.35 29.37
N GLN A 312 -5.83 7.56 29.86
CA GLN A 312 -6.75 8.70 29.85
C GLN A 312 -6.43 9.67 28.70
N VAL A 313 -5.16 9.74 28.30
CA VAL A 313 -4.69 10.71 27.31
C VAL A 313 -3.79 10.03 26.29
N ILE A 314 -4.04 10.35 25.02
CA ILE A 314 -3.15 10.06 23.89
C ILE A 314 -2.93 11.38 23.15
N ASP A 315 -1.72 11.92 23.20
CA ASP A 315 -1.33 13.16 22.54
C ASP A 315 -0.15 12.87 21.62
N MET A 316 -0.39 12.96 20.33
CA MET A 316 0.56 12.63 19.27
C MET A 316 0.66 13.78 18.28
N ASP A 317 1.84 14.32 18.11
CA ASP A 317 2.11 15.39 17.13
C ASP A 317 3.32 15.03 16.27
N SER A 318 3.31 15.42 15.00
CA SER A 318 4.39 15.04 14.07
C SER A 318 4.70 16.10 13.03
N ILE A 319 5.96 16.08 12.58
CA ILE A 319 6.38 16.73 11.34
C ILE A 319 6.80 15.65 10.34
N THR A 320 6.32 15.78 9.09
CA THR A 320 6.41 14.75 8.05
C THR A 320 7.13 15.28 6.83
N ASP A 321 8.14 14.56 6.34
CA ASP A 321 8.81 14.84 5.06
C ASP A 321 7.91 14.40 3.89
N ALA A 322 7.33 15.35 3.17
CA ALA A 322 6.57 15.09 1.95
C ALA A 322 7.47 14.86 0.72
N GLY A 323 8.75 15.24 0.82
CA GLY A 323 9.64 15.32 -0.32
C GLY A 323 9.29 16.46 -1.25
N ALA A 324 9.71 16.35 -2.51
CA ALA A 324 9.58 17.41 -3.51
C ALA A 324 8.13 17.62 -4.00
N HIS A 325 7.23 16.67 -3.78
CA HIS A 325 5.83 16.73 -4.19
C HIS A 325 4.91 16.16 -3.10
N ALA A 326 3.76 16.77 -2.89
CA ALA A 326 2.83 16.40 -1.80
C ALA A 326 2.19 15.02 -1.97
N THR A 327 2.14 14.49 -3.16
CA THR A 327 1.62 13.14 -3.54
C THR A 327 0.57 12.58 -2.57
N HIS A 328 0.94 11.62 -1.72
CA HIS A 328 0.11 10.94 -0.73
C HIS A 328 0.22 11.52 0.69
N CYS A 329 0.90 12.66 0.90
CA CYS A 329 1.24 13.14 2.25
C CYS A 329 0.00 13.31 3.13
N PHE A 330 -1.04 14.02 2.66
CA PHE A 330 -2.27 14.21 3.43
C PHE A 330 -2.92 12.88 3.84
N THR A 331 -3.22 12.04 2.86
CA THR A 331 -3.96 10.81 3.12
C THR A 331 -3.16 9.78 3.91
N THR A 332 -1.83 9.73 3.75
CA THR A 332 -0.98 8.88 4.58
C THR A 332 -0.95 9.37 6.02
N THR A 333 -0.76 10.67 6.23
CA THR A 333 -0.62 11.23 7.57
C THR A 333 -1.92 11.15 8.37
N THR A 334 -3.06 11.48 7.76
CA THR A 334 -4.37 11.42 8.43
C THR A 334 -4.86 9.99 8.64
N ALA A 335 -4.57 9.05 7.72
CA ALA A 335 -4.92 7.64 7.90
C ALA A 335 -4.27 7.01 9.15
N GLY A 336 -3.13 7.53 9.60
CA GLY A 336 -2.48 7.10 10.84
C GLY A 336 -3.35 7.27 12.08
N GLU A 337 -4.11 8.35 12.17
CA GLU A 337 -5.04 8.60 13.26
C GLU A 337 -6.05 7.47 13.44
N HIS A 338 -6.84 7.22 12.39
CA HIS A 338 -7.92 6.24 12.39
C HIS A 338 -7.45 4.79 12.57
N LYS A 339 -6.15 4.53 12.36
CA LYS A 339 -5.56 3.19 12.41
C LYS A 339 -4.66 2.95 13.63
N SER A 340 -4.45 3.96 14.48
CA SER A 340 -3.63 3.84 15.67
C SER A 340 -4.39 4.22 16.94
N VAL A 341 -4.96 5.41 17.02
CA VAL A 341 -5.60 5.93 18.21
C VAL A 341 -6.76 5.06 18.73
N PRO A 342 -7.65 4.52 17.86
CA PRO A 342 -8.77 3.69 18.31
C PRO A 342 -8.35 2.41 19.03
N LEU A 343 -7.09 1.98 18.85
CA LEU A 343 -6.57 0.77 19.48
C LEU A 343 -6.75 0.82 21.01
N TYR A 344 -6.52 2.01 21.63
CA TYR A 344 -6.65 2.23 23.09
C TYR A 344 -7.84 3.15 23.38
N ASN A 345 -9.04 2.60 23.39
CA ASN A 345 -10.30 3.31 23.33
C ASN A 345 -10.85 3.77 24.71
N LYS A 346 -10.02 3.75 25.76
CA LYS A 346 -10.45 4.23 27.08
C LYS A 346 -10.02 5.68 27.35
N ALA A 347 -9.25 6.28 26.43
CA ALA A 347 -8.82 7.67 26.52
C ALA A 347 -10.02 8.64 26.58
N LYS A 348 -9.90 9.69 27.37
CA LYS A 348 -10.88 10.78 27.49
C LYS A 348 -10.47 12.02 26.71
N ALA A 349 -9.18 12.16 26.46
CA ALA A 349 -8.66 13.23 25.65
C ALA A 349 -7.64 12.66 24.64
N VAL A 350 -7.79 13.10 23.41
CA VAL A 350 -6.95 12.70 22.30
C VAL A 350 -6.57 13.93 21.49
N HIS A 351 -5.29 14.04 21.14
CA HIS A 351 -4.80 14.91 20.08
C HIS A 351 -3.99 14.09 19.12
N TYR A 352 -4.25 14.27 17.83
CA TYR A 352 -3.43 13.76 16.75
C TYR A 352 -3.16 14.90 15.77
N GLY A 353 -1.88 15.25 15.60
CA GLY A 353 -1.43 16.36 14.78
C GLY A 353 -0.35 15.95 13.78
N THR A 354 -0.31 16.65 12.62
CA THR A 354 0.75 16.50 11.63
C THR A 354 0.92 17.75 10.80
N GLU A 355 2.18 18.18 10.63
CA GLU A 355 2.61 19.14 9.61
C GLU A 355 3.39 18.40 8.53
N GLY A 356 2.84 18.31 7.32
CA GLY A 356 3.55 17.81 6.15
C GLY A 356 4.31 18.93 5.48
N VAL A 357 5.63 18.78 5.31
CA VAL A 357 6.49 19.82 4.76
C VAL A 357 7.16 19.38 3.47
N TYR A 358 7.23 20.29 2.50
CA TYR A 358 8.03 20.09 1.30
C TYR A 358 9.50 20.10 1.62
N MET A 359 10.23 19.16 1.01
CA MET A 359 11.68 19.05 1.12
C MET A 359 12.27 18.69 -0.25
N ASN A 360 13.56 18.96 -0.43
CA ASN A 360 14.27 18.61 -1.66
C ASN A 360 14.78 17.16 -1.65
N HIS A 361 13.89 16.25 -1.24
CA HIS A 361 14.04 14.81 -1.28
C HIS A 361 13.11 14.18 -2.31
N THR A 362 13.35 12.91 -2.63
CA THR A 362 12.40 12.12 -3.40
C THR A 362 11.01 12.17 -2.74
N PRO A 363 9.92 12.32 -3.50
CA PRO A 363 8.58 12.42 -2.92
C PRO A 363 8.22 11.25 -2.02
N GLY A 364 7.59 11.54 -0.89
CA GLY A 364 6.90 10.54 -0.08
C GLY A 364 5.66 10.02 -0.81
N GLY A 365 5.25 8.77 -0.54
CA GLY A 365 4.13 8.16 -1.21
C GLY A 365 3.56 6.97 -0.46
N ALA A 366 2.78 6.16 -1.17
CA ALA A 366 2.14 5.00 -0.59
C ALA A 366 3.13 3.86 -0.32
N PHE A 367 3.10 3.33 0.88
CA PHE A 367 3.76 2.09 1.24
C PHE A 367 2.83 1.27 2.15
N ARG A 368 2.82 -0.06 1.97
CA ARG A 368 2.08 -1.04 2.78
C ARG A 368 2.01 -0.63 4.26
N GLY A 369 0.83 -0.63 4.86
CA GLY A 369 0.61 -0.10 6.21
C GLY A 369 0.32 1.40 6.28
N TYR A 370 0.00 2.01 5.16
CA TYR A 370 -0.31 3.41 4.84
C TYR A 370 -0.73 4.26 6.04
N GLY A 371 0.25 5.01 6.62
CA GLY A 371 0.11 5.84 7.80
C GLY A 371 0.07 5.11 9.16
N ALA A 372 -0.44 3.89 9.19
CA ALA A 372 -0.55 3.11 10.42
C ALA A 372 0.83 2.69 10.97
N THR A 373 1.73 2.24 10.10
CA THR A 373 3.07 1.79 10.51
C THR A 373 3.83 2.90 11.25
N GLU A 374 3.78 4.13 10.69
CA GLU A 374 4.46 5.29 11.24
C GLU A 374 3.82 5.75 12.56
N ALA A 375 2.48 5.74 12.68
CA ALA A 375 1.78 6.17 13.88
C ALA A 375 1.84 5.14 15.02
N LEU A 376 1.78 3.86 14.69
CA LEU A 376 1.86 2.77 15.68
C LEU A 376 3.28 2.59 16.26
N TRP A 377 4.31 2.96 15.52
CA TRP A 377 5.69 2.92 16.01
C TRP A 377 5.86 3.70 17.34
N PRO A 378 5.62 5.02 17.41
CA PRO A 378 5.77 5.75 18.66
C PRO A 378 4.71 5.39 19.69
N LEU A 379 3.46 5.12 19.29
CA LEU A 379 2.38 4.77 20.17
C LEU A 379 2.67 3.49 20.96
N GLU A 380 3.03 2.42 20.28
CA GLU A 380 3.32 1.13 20.90
C GLU A 380 4.59 1.15 21.75
N CYS A 381 5.61 1.92 21.33
CA CYS A 381 6.80 2.15 22.15
C CYS A 381 6.48 2.95 23.43
N ALA A 382 5.61 3.96 23.35
CA ALA A 382 5.19 4.73 24.50
C ALA A 382 4.33 3.89 25.48
N VAL A 383 3.45 3.02 24.96
CA VAL A 383 2.66 2.09 25.77
C VAL A 383 3.56 1.09 26.49
N ASN A 384 4.63 0.57 25.86
CA ASN A 384 5.61 -0.28 26.54
C ASN A 384 6.32 0.47 27.67
N ARG A 385 6.72 1.72 27.43
CA ARG A 385 7.34 2.55 28.48
C ARG A 385 6.38 2.85 29.63
N LEU A 386 5.11 3.09 29.32
CA LEU A 386 4.10 3.34 30.35
C LEU A 386 3.91 2.09 31.23
N ALA A 387 3.88 0.89 30.63
CA ALA A 387 3.81 -0.37 31.37
C ALA A 387 5.01 -0.56 32.30
N ASP A 388 6.23 -0.23 31.85
CA ASP A 388 7.44 -0.28 32.66
C ASP A 388 7.41 0.68 33.84
N GLU A 389 6.99 1.95 33.61
CA GLU A 389 6.86 2.96 34.67
C GLU A 389 5.82 2.57 35.74
N MET A 390 4.76 1.89 35.32
CA MET A 390 3.73 1.36 36.19
C MET A 390 4.12 0.04 36.87
N GLY A 391 5.13 -0.66 36.36
CA GLY A 391 5.53 -1.97 36.84
C GLY A 391 4.49 -3.06 36.61
N ILE A 392 3.73 -2.98 35.49
CA ILE A 392 2.70 -3.95 35.08
C ILE A 392 3.09 -4.65 33.77
N ASP A 393 2.53 -5.83 33.55
CA ASP A 393 2.72 -6.52 32.29
C ASP A 393 2.18 -5.71 31.10
N PRO A 394 2.97 -5.49 30.04
CA PRO A 394 2.54 -4.70 28.89
C PRO A 394 1.36 -5.31 28.12
N ALA A 395 1.14 -6.63 28.20
CA ALA A 395 -0.06 -7.24 27.65
C ALA A 395 -1.29 -6.91 28.50
N GLU A 396 -1.15 -6.92 29.83
CA GLU A 396 -2.23 -6.54 30.75
C GLU A 396 -2.65 -5.08 30.53
N LEU A 397 -1.68 -4.15 30.41
CA LEU A 397 -1.97 -2.74 30.15
C LEU A 397 -2.77 -2.60 28.84
N ARG A 398 -2.35 -3.29 27.79
CA ARG A 398 -3.04 -3.28 26.49
C ARG A 398 -4.45 -3.83 26.60
N GLN A 399 -4.62 -5.00 27.19
CA GLN A 399 -5.91 -5.68 27.32
C GLN A 399 -6.95 -4.87 28.10
N LYS A 400 -6.50 -4.08 29.09
CA LYS A 400 -7.38 -3.15 29.85
C LYS A 400 -7.91 -2.00 28.99
N ASN A 401 -7.16 -1.59 27.96
CA ASN A 401 -7.44 -0.39 27.18
C ASN A 401 -7.94 -0.65 25.77
N LEU A 402 -7.86 -1.91 25.29
CA LEU A 402 -8.32 -2.26 23.95
C LEU A 402 -9.77 -1.86 23.70
N ILE A 403 -10.02 -1.40 22.49
CA ILE A 403 -11.38 -1.29 21.96
C ILE A 403 -12.04 -2.66 21.91
N ALA A 404 -13.36 -2.70 22.05
CA ALA A 404 -14.15 -3.93 21.93
C ALA A 404 -15.20 -3.79 20.82
N ALA A 405 -15.66 -4.93 20.30
CA ALA A 405 -16.79 -4.94 19.39
C ALA A 405 -18.03 -4.29 20.06
N GLY A 406 -18.72 -3.43 19.31
CA GLY A 406 -19.83 -2.61 19.80
C GLY A 406 -19.41 -1.26 20.40
N GLU A 407 -18.11 -1.00 20.60
CA GLU A 407 -17.64 0.30 21.10
C GLU A 407 -17.45 1.32 19.96
N ARG A 408 -17.53 2.59 20.33
CA ARG A 408 -17.19 3.73 19.46
C ARG A 408 -15.80 4.24 19.81
N SER A 409 -15.07 4.70 18.82
CA SER A 409 -13.84 5.44 19.07
C SER A 409 -14.09 6.95 19.09
N LEU A 410 -13.35 7.66 19.92
CA LEU A 410 -13.39 9.13 20.02
C LEU A 410 -12.99 9.82 18.71
N VAL A 411 -12.21 9.15 17.84
CA VAL A 411 -11.70 9.71 16.59
C VAL A 411 -12.52 9.31 15.38
N TYR A 412 -13.47 8.39 15.51
CA TYR A 412 -14.39 8.02 14.46
C TYR A 412 -15.58 9.00 14.37
N ASP A 413 -16.27 8.97 13.25
CA ASP A 413 -17.52 9.70 13.14
C ASP A 413 -18.54 9.20 14.17
N PRO A 414 -19.46 10.07 14.67
CA PRO A 414 -20.37 9.71 15.76
C PRO A 414 -21.22 8.46 15.52
N ASP A 415 -21.45 8.10 14.25
CA ASP A 415 -22.26 6.93 13.88
C ASP A 415 -21.42 5.68 13.58
N GLU A 416 -20.08 5.79 13.58
CA GLU A 416 -19.20 4.67 13.30
C GLU A 416 -18.87 3.90 14.59
N ILE A 417 -19.13 2.59 14.58
CA ILE A 417 -18.80 1.67 15.67
C ILE A 417 -17.88 0.55 15.19
N MET A 418 -17.16 -0.04 16.12
CA MET A 418 -16.36 -1.23 15.88
C MET A 418 -17.29 -2.45 15.86
N GLU A 419 -17.78 -2.87 14.69
CA GLU A 419 -18.80 -3.92 14.61
C GLU A 419 -18.28 -5.31 14.95
N SER A 420 -17.04 -5.64 14.57
CA SER A 420 -16.46 -6.97 14.78
C SER A 420 -14.99 -6.90 15.23
N GLY A 421 -14.55 -7.91 15.97
CA GLY A 421 -13.16 -8.08 16.37
C GLY A 421 -12.99 -9.03 17.56
N LEU A 422 -12.01 -9.91 17.47
CA LEU A 422 -11.59 -10.84 18.52
C LEU A 422 -10.26 -10.35 19.13
N PHE A 423 -10.28 -9.13 19.66
CA PHE A 423 -9.06 -8.41 20.11
C PHE A 423 -8.36 -9.15 21.26
N GLN A 424 -9.12 -9.54 22.29
CA GLN A 424 -8.57 -10.22 23.46
C GLN A 424 -8.07 -11.63 23.10
N GLU A 425 -8.82 -12.36 22.28
CA GLU A 425 -8.46 -13.70 21.80
C GLU A 425 -7.20 -13.68 20.96
N THR A 426 -7.01 -12.64 20.12
CA THR A 426 -5.81 -12.46 19.30
C THR A 426 -4.59 -12.24 20.18
N VAL A 427 -4.69 -11.40 21.20
CA VAL A 427 -3.61 -11.17 22.18
C VAL A 427 -3.32 -12.46 22.96
N ASN A 428 -4.35 -13.16 23.45
CA ASN A 428 -4.17 -14.41 24.18
C ASN A 428 -3.51 -15.48 23.30
N LYS A 429 -3.89 -15.56 22.01
CA LYS A 429 -3.30 -16.53 21.09
C LYS A 429 -1.82 -16.28 20.84
N VAL A 430 -1.40 -15.03 20.62
CA VAL A 430 0.02 -14.76 20.43
C VAL A 430 0.83 -14.96 21.71
N LYS A 431 0.26 -14.70 22.90
CA LYS A 431 0.87 -15.00 24.19
C LYS A 431 1.08 -16.51 24.36
N GLU A 432 0.07 -17.33 24.04
CA GLU A 432 0.18 -18.81 24.02
C GLU A 432 1.32 -19.27 23.11
N MET A 433 1.36 -18.78 21.86
CA MET A 433 2.38 -19.16 20.89
C MET A 433 3.79 -18.84 21.35
N ALA A 434 4.00 -17.69 21.99
CA ALA A 434 5.29 -17.23 22.51
C ALA A 434 5.58 -17.74 23.93
N ARG A 435 4.64 -18.41 24.57
CA ARG A 435 4.73 -18.83 25.98
C ARG A 435 5.03 -17.64 26.89
N TRP A 436 4.34 -16.50 26.65
CA TRP A 436 4.59 -15.21 27.27
C TRP A 436 4.53 -15.27 28.79
N ASP A 437 3.49 -15.89 29.35
CA ASP A 437 3.23 -15.97 30.80
C ASP A 437 4.08 -17.06 31.50
N GLU A 438 4.77 -17.93 30.74
CA GLU A 438 5.48 -19.10 31.29
C GLU A 438 6.99 -18.88 31.43
N ARG A 439 7.53 -17.80 30.89
CA ARG A 439 8.98 -17.55 30.86
C ARG A 439 9.31 -16.07 31.09
N PRO A 440 10.53 -15.75 31.57
CA PRO A 440 10.93 -14.35 31.72
C PRO A 440 11.00 -13.67 30.34
N HIS A 441 10.73 -12.36 30.33
CA HIS A 441 10.83 -11.56 29.10
C HIS A 441 12.26 -11.13 28.78
N SER A 442 13.23 -11.47 29.64
CA SER A 442 14.66 -11.20 29.44
C SER A 442 15.47 -12.28 30.15
N TRP A 443 16.51 -12.79 29.50
CA TRP A 443 17.37 -13.86 30.04
C TRP A 443 18.79 -13.81 29.45
N ASP A 444 19.77 -14.31 30.20
CA ASP A 444 21.11 -14.56 29.68
C ASP A 444 21.12 -15.85 28.84
N ILE A 445 21.64 -15.77 27.62
CA ILE A 445 21.87 -16.92 26.76
C ILE A 445 23.26 -17.46 27.05
N ASP A 446 24.25 -16.59 27.07
CA ASP A 446 25.64 -16.85 27.44
C ASP A 446 26.37 -15.56 27.85
N GLU A 447 27.69 -15.60 27.96
CA GLU A 447 28.51 -14.44 28.32
C GLU A 447 28.38 -13.27 27.32
N ARG A 448 28.09 -13.55 26.03
CA ARG A 448 28.01 -12.59 24.95
C ARG A 448 26.59 -12.14 24.61
N TYR A 449 25.62 -13.05 24.68
CA TYR A 449 24.27 -12.81 24.19
C TYR A 449 23.22 -12.77 25.30
N ARG A 450 22.25 -11.84 25.15
CA ARG A 450 21.02 -11.82 25.94
C ARG A 450 19.80 -11.94 25.05
N GLY A 451 18.81 -12.69 25.53
CA GLY A 451 17.50 -12.82 24.92
C GLY A 451 16.50 -11.79 25.46
N GLY A 452 15.55 -11.42 24.63
CA GLY A 452 14.43 -10.60 25.03
C GLY A 452 13.16 -10.90 24.25
N LEU A 453 12.02 -10.75 24.90
CA LEU A 453 10.68 -10.77 24.29
C LEU A 453 10.09 -9.37 24.29
N GLY A 454 9.35 -9.04 23.24
CA GLY A 454 8.63 -7.76 23.16
C GLY A 454 7.34 -7.91 22.38
N MET A 455 6.31 -7.14 22.79
CA MET A 455 4.98 -7.22 22.22
C MET A 455 4.59 -5.89 21.55
N ALA A 456 3.76 -5.98 20.50
CA ALA A 456 3.07 -4.85 19.91
C ALA A 456 1.73 -5.29 19.29
N LEU A 457 0.80 -4.35 19.19
CA LEU A 457 -0.51 -4.53 18.60
C LEU A 457 -0.71 -3.55 17.43
N ALA A 458 -1.67 -3.86 16.56
CA ALA A 458 -2.01 -2.97 15.45
C ALA A 458 -3.46 -3.11 15.01
N LEU A 459 -3.99 -1.98 14.51
CA LEU A 459 -5.18 -1.90 13.65
C LEU A 459 -4.78 -1.50 12.23
N GLN A 460 -5.71 -1.71 11.29
CA GLN A 460 -5.64 -1.21 9.90
C GLN A 460 -7.07 -0.95 9.42
N GLY A 461 -7.30 -0.61 8.17
CA GLY A 461 -8.62 -0.52 7.56
C GLY A 461 -8.85 -1.61 6.51
N SER A 462 -10.12 -1.79 6.12
CA SER A 462 -10.55 -2.64 5.01
C SER A 462 -11.19 -1.76 3.92
N GLY A 463 -10.37 -1.15 3.08
CA GLY A 463 -10.80 -0.07 2.18
C GLY A 463 -10.94 1.27 2.90
N VAL A 464 -11.45 2.27 2.17
CA VAL A 464 -11.74 3.62 2.67
C VAL A 464 -13.24 3.83 2.64
N ALA A 465 -13.84 3.98 3.82
CA ALA A 465 -15.30 4.19 3.98
C ALA A 465 -15.80 5.36 3.14
N ASN A 466 -16.95 5.20 2.48
CA ASN A 466 -17.62 6.16 1.61
C ASN A 466 -16.80 6.64 0.39
N ILE A 467 -15.65 6.01 0.10
CA ILE A 467 -14.76 6.37 -1.01
C ILE A 467 -14.52 5.17 -1.93
N ASP A 468 -14.11 4.04 -1.39
CA ASP A 468 -13.81 2.86 -2.20
C ASP A 468 -15.09 2.18 -2.69
N VAL A 469 -15.16 1.99 -4.00
CA VAL A 469 -16.26 1.34 -4.70
C VAL A 469 -15.70 0.44 -5.78
N ALA A 470 -16.15 -0.81 -5.84
CA ALA A 470 -15.75 -1.74 -6.88
C ALA A 470 -16.96 -2.23 -7.65
N SER A 471 -16.77 -2.44 -8.95
CA SER A 471 -17.75 -3.10 -9.81
C SER A 471 -17.16 -4.40 -10.36
N VAL A 472 -17.97 -5.44 -10.40
CA VAL A 472 -17.62 -6.75 -10.96
C VAL A 472 -18.71 -7.21 -11.90
N GLU A 473 -18.31 -7.78 -13.03
CA GLU A 473 -19.19 -8.44 -13.98
C GLU A 473 -18.80 -9.91 -14.09
N ILE A 474 -19.77 -10.82 -14.10
CA ILE A 474 -19.56 -12.25 -14.38
C ILE A 474 -20.46 -12.65 -15.53
N ARG A 475 -19.89 -13.25 -16.56
CA ARG A 475 -20.60 -13.71 -17.77
C ARG A 475 -20.63 -15.22 -17.84
N LEU A 476 -21.77 -15.78 -18.23
CA LEU A 476 -21.85 -17.15 -18.71
C LEU A 476 -21.44 -17.18 -20.20
N GLY A 477 -20.39 -17.90 -20.53
CA GLY A 477 -19.92 -18.11 -21.90
C GLY A 477 -20.83 -19.04 -22.69
N ASP A 478 -20.69 -19.04 -23.99
CA ASP A 478 -21.43 -19.92 -24.94
C ASP A 478 -21.08 -21.41 -24.78
N ASP A 479 -19.96 -21.68 -24.13
CA ASP A 479 -19.47 -23.03 -23.79
C ASP A 479 -19.88 -23.51 -22.38
N GLY A 480 -20.59 -22.66 -21.62
CA GLY A 480 -20.99 -22.94 -20.22
C GLY A 480 -19.91 -22.72 -19.18
N ASN A 481 -18.80 -22.04 -19.51
CA ASN A 481 -17.82 -21.54 -18.56
C ASN A 481 -18.16 -20.12 -18.11
N TYR A 482 -17.51 -19.66 -17.04
CA TYR A 482 -17.71 -18.32 -16.48
C TYR A 482 -16.49 -17.44 -16.70
N THR A 483 -16.71 -16.16 -16.94
CA THR A 483 -15.64 -15.16 -16.97
C THR A 483 -15.98 -14.03 -16.01
N LEU A 484 -15.08 -13.78 -15.05
CA LEU A 484 -15.14 -12.68 -14.10
C LEU A 484 -14.30 -11.51 -14.62
N TYR A 485 -14.91 -10.33 -14.73
CA TYR A 485 -14.28 -9.08 -15.14
C TYR A 485 -14.17 -8.15 -13.94
N THR A 486 -12.96 -7.69 -13.64
CA THR A 486 -12.68 -6.81 -12.51
C THR A 486 -11.63 -5.75 -12.85
N GLY A 487 -11.84 -4.53 -12.37
CA GLY A 487 -10.84 -3.46 -12.46
C GLY A 487 -9.74 -3.53 -11.39
N SER A 488 -9.86 -4.43 -10.39
CA SER A 488 -8.82 -4.61 -9.37
C SER A 488 -7.51 -5.12 -9.98
N SER A 489 -6.39 -4.85 -9.30
CA SER A 489 -5.05 -5.15 -9.81
C SER A 489 -4.36 -6.19 -8.92
N ASP A 490 -4.18 -7.43 -9.41
CA ASP A 490 -3.31 -8.39 -8.72
C ASP A 490 -1.84 -7.99 -8.89
N MET A 491 -1.19 -7.59 -7.80
CA MET A 491 0.24 -7.22 -7.77
C MET A 491 1.13 -8.33 -7.18
N GLY A 492 0.60 -9.55 -7.12
CA GLY A 492 1.29 -10.73 -6.60
C GLY A 492 0.66 -11.32 -5.33
N MET A 493 -0.31 -10.63 -4.70
CA MET A 493 -0.97 -11.08 -3.48
C MET A 493 -1.97 -12.22 -3.71
N GLY A 494 -2.40 -12.48 -4.95
CA GLY A 494 -3.36 -13.54 -5.28
C GLY A 494 -4.81 -13.06 -5.31
N ALA A 495 -5.05 -11.78 -5.60
CA ALA A 495 -6.39 -11.20 -5.73
C ALA A 495 -7.28 -12.01 -6.67
N ASN A 496 -6.79 -12.32 -7.87
CA ASN A 496 -7.55 -13.11 -8.84
C ASN A 496 -8.01 -14.46 -8.28
N THR A 497 -7.17 -15.10 -7.46
CA THR A 497 -7.50 -16.38 -6.84
C THR A 497 -8.60 -16.25 -5.81
N ILE A 498 -8.50 -15.26 -4.89
CA ILE A 498 -9.51 -15.09 -3.85
C ILE A 498 -10.84 -14.59 -4.40
N LEU A 499 -10.83 -13.72 -5.42
CA LEU A 499 -12.06 -13.27 -6.09
C LEU A 499 -12.75 -14.45 -6.81
N THR A 500 -11.97 -15.31 -7.46
CA THR A 500 -12.51 -16.57 -8.03
C THR A 500 -13.10 -17.46 -6.95
N GLN A 501 -12.45 -17.65 -5.79
CA GLN A 501 -12.97 -18.45 -4.68
C GLN A 501 -14.33 -17.90 -4.20
N MET A 502 -14.42 -16.59 -4.00
CA MET A 502 -15.63 -15.93 -3.49
C MET A 502 -16.78 -16.00 -4.51
N ALA A 503 -16.49 -15.79 -5.79
CA ALA A 503 -17.48 -15.89 -6.86
C ALA A 503 -17.95 -17.33 -7.06
N CYS A 504 -17.03 -18.32 -7.07
CA CYS A 504 -17.36 -19.74 -7.20
C CYS A 504 -18.14 -20.26 -5.99
N GLU A 505 -17.89 -19.75 -4.79
CA GLU A 505 -18.68 -20.04 -3.60
C GLU A 505 -20.17 -19.67 -3.80
N ALA A 506 -20.43 -18.46 -4.32
CA ALA A 506 -21.78 -17.97 -4.57
C ALA A 506 -22.47 -18.68 -5.74
N LEU A 507 -21.75 -18.91 -6.84
CA LEU A 507 -22.28 -19.65 -7.99
C LEU A 507 -22.49 -21.15 -7.69
N GLY A 508 -21.63 -21.72 -6.86
CA GLY A 508 -21.57 -23.15 -6.55
C GLY A 508 -20.65 -23.96 -7.48
N CYS A 509 -20.03 -23.34 -8.51
CA CYS A 509 -19.21 -24.03 -9.52
C CYS A 509 -17.79 -24.30 -9.02
N PRO A 510 -17.07 -25.30 -9.59
CA PRO A 510 -15.66 -25.51 -9.34
C PRO A 510 -14.81 -24.35 -9.90
N MET A 511 -13.64 -24.13 -9.29
CA MET A 511 -12.71 -23.02 -9.62
C MET A 511 -12.23 -23.03 -11.09
N GLU A 512 -12.06 -24.21 -11.66
CA GLU A 512 -11.57 -24.41 -13.05
C GLU A 512 -12.56 -23.96 -14.13
N TYR A 513 -13.83 -23.72 -13.78
CA TYR A 513 -14.84 -23.20 -14.70
C TYR A 513 -14.87 -21.68 -14.77
N MET A 514 -14.03 -20.99 -13.99
CA MET A 514 -13.99 -19.52 -13.98
C MET A 514 -12.64 -18.99 -14.45
N THR A 515 -12.69 -18.11 -15.44
CA THR A 515 -11.54 -17.32 -15.93
C THR A 515 -11.65 -15.89 -15.42
N VAL A 516 -10.53 -15.25 -15.06
CA VAL A 516 -10.50 -13.85 -14.63
C VAL A 516 -9.88 -12.98 -15.71
N VAL A 517 -10.55 -11.87 -16.03
CA VAL A 517 -10.05 -10.77 -16.85
C VAL A 517 -9.94 -9.54 -15.97
N GLU A 518 -8.71 -9.01 -15.83
CA GLU A 518 -8.44 -7.92 -14.90
C GLU A 518 -7.86 -6.67 -15.58
N SER A 519 -8.13 -5.51 -15.01
CA SER A 519 -7.36 -4.27 -15.18
C SER A 519 -7.07 -3.84 -16.62
N ASP A 520 -8.09 -3.80 -17.46
CA ASP A 520 -8.11 -3.17 -18.79
C ASP A 520 -9.28 -2.17 -18.84
N THR A 521 -8.99 -0.89 -18.93
CA THR A 521 -10.00 0.18 -18.80
C THR A 521 -11.07 0.20 -19.88
N ASP A 522 -10.92 -0.55 -20.96
CA ASP A 522 -11.92 -0.70 -22.02
C ASP A 522 -12.85 -1.92 -21.80
N ILE A 523 -12.38 -2.91 -21.05
CA ILE A 523 -13.04 -4.23 -20.97
C ILE A 523 -13.69 -4.46 -19.62
N VAL A 524 -13.03 -4.02 -18.54
CA VAL A 524 -13.50 -4.28 -17.17
C VAL A 524 -14.30 -3.10 -16.61
N PRO A 525 -15.24 -3.35 -15.70
CA PRO A 525 -15.93 -2.29 -14.99
C PRO A 525 -14.98 -1.52 -14.06
N PHE A 526 -15.42 -0.35 -13.57
CA PHE A 526 -14.63 0.52 -12.71
C PHE A 526 -14.29 -0.13 -11.38
N ASP A 527 -13.02 0.00 -10.99
CA ASP A 527 -12.47 -0.29 -9.68
C ASP A 527 -11.35 0.73 -9.42
N PRO A 528 -11.21 1.30 -8.22
CA PRO A 528 -10.20 2.32 -7.96
C PRO A 528 -8.76 1.77 -8.05
N GLY A 529 -8.60 0.47 -7.97
CA GLY A 529 -7.31 -0.22 -7.96
C GLY A 529 -7.03 -0.90 -6.62
N SER A 530 -5.92 -1.62 -6.54
CA SER A 530 -5.56 -2.38 -5.34
C SER A 530 -4.71 -1.54 -4.39
N TYR A 531 -5.37 -0.88 -3.46
CA TYR A 531 -4.78 -0.11 -2.35
C TYR A 531 -5.72 -0.11 -1.13
N ALA A 532 -5.32 0.50 -0.02
CA ALA A 532 -6.07 0.54 1.24
C ALA A 532 -6.60 -0.83 1.70
N SER A 533 -6.01 -1.92 1.22
CA SER A 533 -6.43 -3.31 1.48
C SER A 533 -7.89 -3.59 1.10
N SER A 534 -8.44 -2.88 0.10
CA SER A 534 -9.86 -2.92 -0.28
C SER A 534 -10.26 -4.21 -1.00
N THR A 535 -9.37 -4.86 -1.74
CA THR A 535 -9.71 -5.91 -2.72
C THR A 535 -10.54 -7.06 -2.14
N THR A 536 -10.13 -7.64 -0.99
CA THR A 536 -10.88 -8.77 -0.41
C THR A 536 -12.25 -8.34 0.09
N TYR A 537 -12.32 -7.21 0.77
CA TYR A 537 -13.54 -6.71 1.41
C TYR A 537 -14.47 -6.04 0.38
N VAL A 538 -13.96 -5.07 -0.40
CA VAL A 538 -14.80 -4.28 -1.33
C VAL A 538 -15.05 -5.05 -2.63
N THR A 539 -13.99 -5.39 -3.37
CA THR A 539 -14.16 -6.08 -4.66
C THR A 539 -14.70 -7.50 -4.48
N GLY A 540 -14.31 -8.19 -3.39
CA GLY A 540 -14.84 -9.52 -3.05
C GLY A 540 -16.33 -9.51 -2.77
N THR A 541 -16.86 -8.47 -2.11
CA THR A 541 -18.31 -8.32 -1.89
C THR A 541 -19.05 -8.07 -3.20
N ALA A 542 -18.52 -7.20 -4.07
CA ALA A 542 -19.09 -7.01 -5.41
C ALA A 542 -19.07 -8.30 -6.25
N ALA A 543 -17.99 -9.10 -6.15
CA ALA A 543 -17.88 -10.38 -6.85
C ALA A 543 -18.91 -11.41 -6.36
N LYS A 544 -19.15 -11.49 -5.04
CA LYS A 544 -20.22 -12.32 -4.47
C LYS A 544 -21.58 -11.90 -5.01
N MET A 545 -21.91 -10.61 -4.94
CA MET A 545 -23.20 -10.08 -5.39
C MET A 545 -23.44 -10.32 -6.89
N ALA A 546 -22.44 -10.10 -7.73
CA ALA A 546 -22.53 -10.37 -9.17
C ALA A 546 -22.73 -11.87 -9.45
N ALA A 547 -22.08 -12.73 -8.68
CA ALA A 547 -22.22 -14.17 -8.78
C ALA A 547 -23.63 -14.64 -8.35
N GLU A 548 -24.18 -14.09 -7.28
CA GLU A 548 -25.54 -14.36 -6.80
C GLU A 548 -26.57 -13.93 -7.84
N GLU A 549 -26.46 -12.74 -8.41
CA GLU A 549 -27.34 -12.26 -9.49
C GLU A 549 -27.31 -13.19 -10.71
N LEU A 550 -26.11 -13.58 -11.15
CA LEU A 550 -25.96 -14.49 -12.28
C LEU A 550 -26.57 -15.87 -11.98
N ARG A 551 -26.36 -16.39 -10.76
CA ARG A 551 -26.93 -17.65 -10.31
C ARG A 551 -28.45 -17.65 -10.39
N GLU A 552 -29.11 -16.60 -9.91
CA GLU A 552 -30.54 -16.44 -9.99
C GLU A 552 -31.06 -16.46 -11.43
N LYS A 553 -30.38 -15.69 -12.32
CA LYS A 553 -30.72 -15.67 -13.76
C LYS A 553 -30.57 -17.03 -14.41
N ILE A 554 -29.54 -17.79 -14.09
CA ILE A 554 -29.33 -19.15 -14.59
C ILE A 554 -30.46 -20.06 -14.11
N ILE A 555 -30.83 -20.04 -12.83
CA ILE A 555 -31.92 -20.84 -12.27
C ILE A 555 -33.24 -20.53 -12.97
N HIS A 556 -33.57 -19.27 -13.22
CA HIS A 556 -34.76 -18.86 -13.93
C HIS A 556 -34.79 -19.39 -15.38
N LYS A 557 -33.65 -19.37 -16.10
CA LYS A 557 -33.59 -19.92 -17.45
C LYS A 557 -33.65 -21.44 -17.46
N LEU A 558 -32.99 -22.12 -16.55
CA LEU A 558 -33.12 -23.56 -16.38
C LEU A 558 -34.57 -23.95 -16.13
N ALA A 559 -35.26 -23.22 -15.26
CA ALA A 559 -36.69 -23.45 -14.98
C ALA A 559 -37.55 -23.27 -16.22
N GLN A 560 -37.33 -22.22 -17.00
CA GLN A 560 -38.00 -21.97 -18.27
C GLN A 560 -37.80 -23.11 -19.28
N PHE A 561 -36.55 -23.55 -19.48
CA PHE A 561 -36.25 -24.62 -20.44
C PHE A 561 -36.71 -26.01 -19.97
N MET A 562 -36.80 -26.23 -18.67
CA MET A 562 -37.27 -27.48 -18.08
C MET A 562 -38.78 -27.48 -17.82
N ASP A 563 -39.50 -26.38 -18.09
CA ASP A 563 -40.91 -26.20 -17.82
C ASP A 563 -41.27 -26.57 -16.37
N VAL A 564 -40.67 -25.87 -15.43
CA VAL A 564 -40.88 -25.95 -13.98
C VAL A 564 -40.71 -24.56 -13.36
N LYS A 565 -40.98 -24.43 -12.07
CA LYS A 565 -40.76 -23.17 -11.35
C LYS A 565 -39.29 -23.05 -10.87
N PRO A 566 -38.72 -21.82 -10.75
CA PRO A 566 -37.37 -21.64 -10.26
C PRO A 566 -37.12 -22.26 -8.89
N GLU A 567 -38.06 -22.17 -7.98
CA GLU A 567 -37.99 -22.77 -6.64
C GLU A 567 -37.93 -24.32 -6.62
N ASP A 568 -38.24 -24.99 -7.72
CA ASP A 568 -38.14 -26.44 -7.87
C ASP A 568 -36.78 -26.91 -8.38
N ILE A 569 -35.81 -26.01 -8.60
CA ILE A 569 -34.50 -26.35 -9.11
C ILE A 569 -33.46 -26.26 -8.01
N ASP A 570 -32.70 -27.32 -7.83
CA ASP A 570 -31.42 -27.34 -7.13
C ASP A 570 -30.29 -27.15 -8.17
N PHE A 571 -29.47 -26.10 -8.00
CA PHE A 571 -28.40 -25.76 -8.91
C PHE A 571 -27.05 -25.77 -8.17
N ASP A 572 -26.11 -26.58 -8.65
CA ASP A 572 -24.77 -26.77 -8.06
C ASP A 572 -23.66 -25.90 -8.67
N GLY A 573 -24.05 -24.99 -9.60
CA GLY A 573 -23.14 -24.13 -10.36
C GLY A 573 -22.81 -24.67 -11.75
N LEU A 574 -23.11 -25.91 -12.06
CA LEU A 574 -22.93 -26.55 -13.37
C LEU A 574 -24.17 -27.22 -13.90
N VAL A 575 -24.98 -27.80 -13.03
CA VAL A 575 -26.15 -28.54 -13.39
C VAL A 575 -27.34 -28.14 -12.52
N GLY A 576 -28.44 -27.81 -13.16
CA GLY A 576 -29.75 -27.69 -12.49
C GLY A 576 -30.49 -29.02 -12.55
N VAL A 577 -31.03 -29.43 -11.40
CA VAL A 577 -31.80 -30.64 -11.25
C VAL A 577 -33.12 -30.29 -10.56
N THR A 578 -34.24 -30.78 -11.07
CA THR A 578 -35.52 -30.59 -10.36
C THR A 578 -35.52 -31.35 -9.03
N LYS A 579 -36.15 -30.81 -7.99
CA LYS A 579 -36.18 -31.40 -6.64
C LYS A 579 -36.72 -32.82 -6.61
N ASP A 580 -37.59 -33.17 -7.56
CA ASP A 580 -38.08 -34.54 -7.76
C ASP A 580 -37.13 -35.45 -8.55
N GLY A 581 -36.02 -34.90 -9.03
CA GLY A 581 -34.97 -35.60 -9.80
C GLY A 581 -35.38 -36.00 -11.22
N THR A 582 -36.55 -35.57 -11.72
CA THR A 582 -37.08 -36.03 -13.03
C THR A 582 -36.44 -35.33 -14.22
N LYS A 583 -36.00 -34.09 -14.07
CA LYS A 583 -35.38 -33.29 -15.14
C LYS A 583 -34.04 -32.75 -14.66
N LYS A 584 -33.09 -32.68 -15.60
CA LYS A 584 -31.78 -32.03 -15.37
C LYS A 584 -31.31 -31.35 -16.64
N MET A 585 -30.56 -30.26 -16.49
CA MET A 585 -29.91 -29.56 -17.58
C MET A 585 -28.62 -28.93 -17.07
N SER A 586 -27.53 -29.11 -17.81
CA SER A 586 -26.27 -28.46 -17.49
C SER A 586 -26.17 -27.03 -18.08
N VAL A 587 -25.26 -26.20 -17.55
CA VAL A 587 -24.99 -24.89 -18.13
C VAL A 587 -24.41 -25.00 -19.53
N GLN A 588 -23.66 -26.09 -19.84
CA GLN A 588 -23.13 -26.38 -21.18
C GLN A 588 -24.25 -26.68 -22.19
N GLU A 589 -25.38 -27.26 -21.74
CA GLU A 589 -26.56 -27.47 -22.57
C GLU A 589 -27.44 -26.22 -22.66
N LEU A 590 -27.50 -25.42 -21.59
CA LEU A 590 -28.25 -24.18 -21.51
C LEU A 590 -27.64 -23.06 -22.38
N ALA A 591 -26.34 -22.82 -22.23
CA ALA A 591 -25.66 -21.66 -22.81
C ALA A 591 -25.87 -21.50 -24.32
N PRO A 592 -25.66 -22.54 -25.19
CA PRO A 592 -25.91 -22.40 -26.61
C PRO A 592 -27.42 -22.20 -26.94
N LYS A 593 -28.34 -22.73 -26.13
CA LYS A 593 -29.76 -22.50 -26.32
C LYS A 593 -30.22 -21.08 -26.05
N LEU A 594 -29.51 -20.38 -25.14
CA LEU A 594 -29.77 -18.97 -24.84
C LEU A 594 -29.39 -18.03 -26.00
N LEU A 595 -28.47 -18.44 -26.88
CA LEU A 595 -27.96 -17.60 -27.95
C LEU A 595 -28.69 -17.75 -29.29
N VAL A 596 -29.70 -18.60 -29.35
CA VAL A 596 -30.49 -18.87 -30.56
C VAL A 596 -31.98 -18.60 -30.35
N GLY A 597 -32.67 -18.10 -31.37
CA GLY A 597 -34.10 -17.83 -31.34
C GLY A 597 -34.48 -16.36 -31.14
N THR A 598 -35.76 -16.09 -30.97
CA THR A 598 -36.30 -14.71 -30.86
C THR A 598 -36.13 -14.08 -29.49
N THR A 599 -35.72 -14.85 -28.49
CA THR A 599 -35.49 -14.42 -27.10
C THR A 599 -34.04 -14.67 -26.66
N SER A 600 -33.10 -14.59 -27.63
CA SER A 600 -31.68 -14.83 -27.36
C SER A 600 -31.13 -13.81 -26.35
N GLU A 601 -30.33 -14.30 -25.40
CA GLU A 601 -29.81 -13.52 -24.29
C GLU A 601 -28.48 -14.11 -23.84
N GLN A 602 -27.48 -13.24 -23.59
CA GLN A 602 -26.28 -13.63 -22.85
C GLN A 602 -26.48 -13.33 -21.38
N LEU A 603 -26.34 -14.33 -20.53
CA LEU A 603 -26.52 -14.13 -19.08
C LEU A 603 -25.25 -13.50 -18.47
N THR A 604 -25.48 -12.40 -17.76
CA THR A 604 -24.46 -11.69 -17.00
C THR A 604 -24.99 -11.35 -15.62
N GLY A 605 -24.12 -11.42 -14.62
CA GLY A 605 -24.35 -10.81 -13.31
C GLY A 605 -23.43 -9.59 -13.17
N PHE A 606 -23.96 -8.48 -12.69
CA PHE A 606 -23.23 -7.24 -12.50
C PHE A 606 -23.57 -6.64 -11.14
N ALA A 607 -22.54 -6.30 -10.38
CA ALA A 607 -22.74 -5.59 -9.11
C ALA A 607 -21.71 -4.49 -8.93
N THR A 608 -22.15 -3.41 -8.31
CA THR A 608 -21.31 -2.36 -7.77
C THR A 608 -21.53 -2.29 -6.27
N TRP A 609 -20.47 -2.31 -5.51
CA TRP A 609 -20.55 -2.19 -4.06
C TRP A 609 -19.50 -1.21 -3.53
N GLY A 610 -19.92 -0.36 -2.60
CA GLY A 610 -19.08 0.57 -1.86
C GLY A 610 -19.39 0.47 -0.39
N SER A 611 -18.37 0.46 0.45
CA SER A 611 -18.55 0.34 1.88
C SER A 611 -18.79 1.69 2.55
N HIS A 612 -19.73 1.72 3.49
CA HIS A 612 -19.93 2.84 4.42
C HIS A 612 -19.05 2.76 5.64
N THR A 613 -18.38 1.63 5.87
CA THR A 613 -17.48 1.38 7.00
C THR A 613 -16.13 0.87 6.49
N SER A 614 -15.12 0.92 7.35
CA SER A 614 -13.79 0.35 7.09
C SER A 614 -13.42 -0.58 8.25
N PRO A 615 -14.04 -1.78 8.33
CA PRO A 615 -13.86 -2.65 9.47
C PRO A 615 -12.39 -3.05 9.63
N PRO A 616 -11.78 -2.77 10.79
CA PRO A 616 -10.36 -2.97 10.95
C PRO A 616 -10.03 -4.45 11.19
N PRO A 617 -9.06 -5.01 10.46
CA PRO A 617 -8.35 -6.18 10.93
C PRO A 617 -7.51 -5.80 12.15
N PHE A 618 -7.21 -6.78 12.99
CA PHE A 618 -6.40 -6.62 14.19
C PHE A 618 -5.23 -7.60 14.18
N MET A 619 -4.06 -7.16 14.66
CA MET A 619 -2.87 -8.00 14.73
C MET A 619 -2.16 -7.81 16.07
N ALA A 620 -1.75 -8.91 16.67
CA ALA A 620 -0.84 -8.95 17.79
C ALA A 620 0.44 -9.69 17.40
N SER A 621 1.59 -9.14 17.77
CA SER A 621 2.89 -9.78 17.54
C SER A 621 3.75 -9.78 18.78
N ILE A 622 4.53 -10.87 18.94
CA ILE A 622 5.62 -10.97 19.91
C ILE A 622 6.90 -11.27 19.15
N ALA A 623 7.91 -10.43 19.36
CA ALA A 623 9.26 -10.62 18.87
C ALA A 623 10.12 -11.30 19.93
N GLU A 624 10.89 -12.30 19.53
CA GLU A 624 11.97 -12.87 20.31
C GLU A 624 13.29 -12.57 19.61
N VAL A 625 14.18 -11.88 20.32
CA VAL A 625 15.48 -11.48 19.78
C VAL A 625 16.60 -11.95 20.70
N LYS A 626 17.81 -12.07 20.14
CA LYS A 626 19.05 -12.04 20.92
C LYS A 626 19.86 -10.82 20.53
N VAL A 627 20.47 -10.20 21.53
CA VAL A 627 21.34 -9.03 21.38
C VAL A 627 22.76 -9.39 21.75
N ASP A 628 23.70 -9.06 20.89
CA ASP A 628 25.14 -9.20 21.13
C ASP A 628 25.62 -8.03 22.01
N LYS A 629 26.03 -8.33 23.24
CA LYS A 629 26.48 -7.34 24.21
C LYS A 629 27.78 -6.62 23.83
N GLN A 630 28.58 -7.20 22.93
CA GLN A 630 29.84 -6.62 22.47
C GLN A 630 29.66 -5.64 21.31
N THR A 631 28.64 -5.85 20.47
CA THR A 631 28.46 -5.10 19.23
C THR A 631 27.13 -4.34 19.13
N GLY A 632 26.16 -4.67 19.99
CA GLY A 632 24.81 -4.17 19.88
C GLY A 632 23.98 -4.80 18.74
N GLN A 633 24.51 -5.84 18.07
CA GLN A 633 23.78 -6.49 16.98
C GLN A 633 22.50 -7.17 17.48
N ILE A 634 21.39 -6.86 16.84
CA ILE A 634 20.11 -7.51 17.05
C ILE A 634 19.99 -8.68 16.08
N ILE A 635 19.63 -9.85 16.59
CA ILE A 635 19.37 -11.05 15.79
C ILE A 635 17.97 -11.54 16.11
N PRO A 636 17.00 -11.38 15.20
CA PRO A 636 15.68 -11.96 15.35
C PRO A 636 15.76 -13.49 15.44
N LEU A 637 15.08 -14.08 16.42
CA LEU A 637 14.99 -15.52 16.60
C LEU A 637 13.63 -16.04 16.16
N HIS A 638 12.56 -15.43 16.68
CA HIS A 638 11.19 -15.78 16.37
C HIS A 638 10.32 -14.53 16.27
N MET A 639 9.38 -14.54 15.33
CA MET A 639 8.27 -13.59 15.26
C MET A 639 6.97 -14.38 15.35
N TYR A 640 6.25 -14.23 16.45
CA TYR A 640 4.94 -14.82 16.66
C TYR A 640 3.87 -13.81 16.27
N ASN A 641 2.98 -14.18 15.37
CA ASN A 641 2.01 -13.28 14.78
C ASN A 641 0.61 -13.92 14.82
N CYS A 642 -0.36 -13.21 15.35
CA CYS A 642 -1.76 -13.61 15.28
C CYS A 642 -2.58 -12.50 14.67
N VAL A 643 -3.43 -12.84 13.69
CA VAL A 643 -4.23 -11.87 12.92
C VAL A 643 -5.70 -12.25 12.96
N ASP A 644 -6.54 -11.27 13.27
CA ASP A 644 -7.98 -11.28 13.00
C ASP A 644 -8.24 -10.50 11.71
N CYS A 645 -8.53 -11.17 10.63
CA CYS A 645 -8.93 -10.58 9.35
C CYS A 645 -10.35 -11.01 8.94
N GLY A 646 -11.21 -11.30 9.92
CA GLY A 646 -12.48 -11.94 9.66
C GLY A 646 -12.29 -13.37 9.14
N THR A 647 -13.19 -13.83 8.29
CA THR A 647 -13.05 -15.13 7.64
C THR A 647 -11.83 -15.17 6.72
N VAL A 648 -10.97 -16.17 6.90
CA VAL A 648 -9.76 -16.36 6.09
C VAL A 648 -10.12 -17.07 4.78
N VAL A 649 -10.23 -16.32 3.67
CA VAL A 649 -10.67 -16.86 2.36
C VAL A 649 -9.74 -17.97 1.85
N ASN A 650 -8.42 -17.73 1.91
CA ASN A 650 -7.40 -18.68 1.49
C ASN A 650 -6.26 -18.71 2.52
N PRO A 651 -6.22 -19.69 3.43
CA PRO A 651 -5.24 -19.76 4.51
C PRO A 651 -3.78 -19.74 4.03
N LYS A 652 -3.47 -20.40 2.91
CA LYS A 652 -2.12 -20.44 2.33
C LYS A 652 -1.67 -19.04 1.86
N LEU A 653 -2.52 -18.33 1.12
CA LEU A 653 -2.19 -17.00 0.60
C LEU A 653 -2.20 -15.96 1.73
N ALA A 654 -3.13 -16.05 2.69
CA ALA A 654 -3.17 -15.16 3.85
C ALA A 654 -1.89 -15.27 4.68
N ARG A 655 -1.43 -16.50 4.97
CA ARG A 655 -0.17 -16.74 5.68
C ARG A 655 1.03 -16.10 4.97
N VAL A 656 1.13 -16.24 3.65
CA VAL A 656 2.21 -15.62 2.86
C VAL A 656 2.16 -14.08 2.96
N GLN A 657 0.96 -13.48 3.06
CA GLN A 657 0.85 -12.03 3.28
C GLN A 657 1.38 -11.61 4.65
N VAL A 658 1.08 -12.38 5.71
CA VAL A 658 1.62 -12.11 7.07
C VAL A 658 3.14 -12.20 7.06
N GLU A 659 3.68 -13.31 6.60
CA GLU A 659 5.13 -13.55 6.57
C GLU A 659 5.85 -12.46 5.75
N GLY A 660 5.34 -12.12 4.56
CA GLY A 660 5.92 -11.10 3.70
C GLY A 660 5.90 -9.69 4.29
N GLY A 661 4.84 -9.32 5.02
CA GLY A 661 4.76 -8.00 5.68
C GLY A 661 5.66 -7.90 6.91
N VAL A 662 5.74 -8.96 7.71
CA VAL A 662 6.64 -9.03 8.87
C VAL A 662 8.10 -8.93 8.43
N VAL A 663 8.49 -9.56 7.31
CA VAL A 663 9.87 -9.43 6.76
C VAL A 663 10.17 -7.99 6.36
N GLN A 664 9.24 -7.30 5.70
CA GLN A 664 9.42 -5.88 5.38
C GLN A 664 9.59 -5.03 6.64
N ALA A 665 8.80 -5.30 7.68
CA ALA A 665 8.92 -4.57 8.94
C ALA A 665 10.21 -4.86 9.71
N ILE A 666 10.75 -6.10 9.66
CA ILE A 666 12.09 -6.42 10.17
C ILE A 666 13.15 -5.61 9.42
N GLY A 667 13.00 -5.48 8.09
CA GLY A 667 13.85 -4.62 7.27
C GLY A 667 13.84 -3.16 7.74
N MET A 668 12.66 -2.59 7.92
CA MET A 668 12.49 -1.23 8.46
C MET A 668 13.08 -1.08 9.86
N ALA A 669 12.89 -2.08 10.72
CA ALA A 669 13.37 -2.02 12.09
C ALA A 669 14.90 -1.99 12.18
N LEU A 670 15.61 -2.74 11.32
CA LEU A 670 17.01 -3.07 11.54
C LEU A 670 17.97 -2.60 10.44
N TYR A 671 17.55 -2.46 9.18
CA TYR A 671 18.46 -2.37 8.04
C TYR A 671 18.18 -1.24 7.06
N GLU A 672 16.90 -1.02 6.75
CA GLU A 672 16.49 -0.14 5.66
C GLU A 672 16.57 1.33 6.06
N ASP A 673 17.22 2.14 5.23
CA ASP A 673 17.41 3.55 5.50
C ASP A 673 17.64 4.33 4.19
N VAL A 674 16.86 5.36 3.95
CA VAL A 674 17.02 6.27 2.82
C VAL A 674 17.86 7.46 3.28
N ARG A 675 19.14 7.48 2.87
CA ARG A 675 20.10 8.50 3.31
C ARG A 675 20.52 9.41 2.17
N TYR A 676 20.60 10.69 2.49
CA TYR A 676 21.04 11.73 1.56
C TYR A 676 22.34 12.37 2.01
N THR A 677 23.17 12.78 1.03
CA THR A 677 24.31 13.65 1.30
C THR A 677 23.83 15.05 1.67
N SER A 678 24.76 15.90 2.15
CA SER A 678 24.51 17.33 2.39
C SER A 678 24.10 18.14 1.15
N THR A 679 24.17 17.53 -0.05
CA THR A 679 23.75 18.13 -1.32
C THR A 679 22.43 17.53 -1.85
N GLY A 680 21.76 16.67 -1.08
CA GLY A 680 20.51 16.02 -1.45
C GLY A 680 20.67 14.81 -2.38
N ARG A 681 21.88 14.34 -2.67
CA ARG A 681 22.09 13.12 -3.46
C ARG A 681 21.82 11.89 -2.60
N LEU A 682 21.05 10.94 -3.12
CA LEU A 682 20.79 9.67 -2.43
C LEU A 682 22.06 8.81 -2.34
N GLU A 683 22.47 8.43 -1.12
CA GLU A 683 23.58 7.51 -0.87
C GLU A 683 23.18 6.05 -1.04
N THR A 684 21.95 5.74 -0.67
CA THR A 684 21.37 4.37 -0.67
C THR A 684 20.63 4.08 -1.98
N ALA A 685 21.29 4.32 -3.12
CA ALA A 685 20.69 4.32 -4.44
C ALA A 685 20.53 2.92 -5.10
N ASN A 686 21.01 1.86 -4.48
CA ASN A 686 20.92 0.49 -5.00
C ASN A 686 21.08 -0.55 -3.88
N PHE A 687 20.87 -1.84 -4.17
CA PHE A 687 20.94 -2.90 -3.15
C PHE A 687 22.34 -3.19 -2.59
N MET A 688 23.39 -2.56 -3.11
CA MET A 688 24.71 -2.59 -2.47
C MET A 688 24.77 -1.67 -1.26
N THR A 689 23.99 -0.60 -1.25
CA THR A 689 23.99 0.44 -0.20
C THR A 689 22.68 0.48 0.58
N TYR A 690 21.53 0.22 -0.05
CA TYR A 690 20.24 0.02 0.60
C TYR A 690 20.07 -1.45 0.95
N LYS A 691 20.05 -1.78 2.24
CA LYS A 691 20.03 -3.15 2.71
C LYS A 691 18.60 -3.61 3.02
N ILE A 692 18.16 -4.65 2.35
CA ILE A 692 16.93 -5.40 2.70
C ILE A 692 17.33 -6.72 3.37
N PRO A 693 16.50 -7.25 4.29
CA PRO A 693 16.82 -8.50 4.97
C PRO A 693 16.87 -9.70 4.02
N THR A 694 17.80 -10.60 4.30
CA THR A 694 17.87 -11.91 3.65
C THR A 694 17.21 -12.98 4.53
N ARG A 695 17.12 -14.23 4.05
CA ARG A 695 16.54 -15.33 4.84
C ARG A 695 17.30 -15.57 6.16
N GLN A 696 18.57 -15.20 6.24
CA GLN A 696 19.40 -15.36 7.45
C GLN A 696 19.10 -14.29 8.52
N ASP A 697 18.48 -13.19 8.14
CA ASP A 697 18.30 -12.01 9.00
C ASP A 697 16.95 -12.01 9.74
N ILE A 698 16.01 -12.89 9.39
CA ILE A 698 14.59 -12.77 9.80
C ILE A 698 14.14 -13.78 10.87
N GLY A 699 14.98 -14.76 11.26
CA GLY A 699 14.57 -15.80 12.22
C GLY A 699 13.44 -16.70 11.70
N GLU A 700 12.65 -17.25 12.62
CA GLU A 700 11.48 -18.08 12.32
C GLU A 700 10.19 -17.26 12.44
N LEU A 701 9.30 -17.42 11.46
CA LEU A 701 8.02 -16.72 11.41
C LEU A 701 6.88 -17.68 11.74
N HIS A 702 6.14 -17.37 12.80
CA HIS A 702 4.97 -18.13 13.24
C HIS A 702 3.71 -17.33 12.98
N THR A 703 2.73 -17.91 12.32
CA THR A 703 1.48 -17.25 11.96
C THR A 703 0.28 -18.06 12.42
N ALA A 704 -0.63 -17.40 13.12
CA ALA A 704 -1.95 -17.92 13.47
C ALA A 704 -3.04 -16.94 13.07
N PHE A 705 -4.26 -17.45 12.95
CA PHE A 705 -5.46 -16.65 12.73
C PHE A 705 -6.47 -16.92 13.83
N VAL A 706 -7.21 -15.89 14.21
CA VAL A 706 -8.50 -15.99 14.86
C VAL A 706 -9.51 -15.39 13.90
N GLU A 707 -10.70 -15.97 13.84
CA GLU A 707 -11.69 -15.60 12.82
C GLU A 707 -12.91 -14.99 13.48
N SER A 708 -12.99 -13.65 13.49
CA SER A 708 -14.26 -12.94 13.71
C SER A 708 -15.13 -13.04 12.45
N TYR A 709 -16.38 -12.62 12.56
CA TYR A 709 -17.28 -12.54 11.42
C TYR A 709 -17.72 -11.08 11.23
N GLU A 710 -17.42 -10.51 10.06
CA GLU A 710 -17.78 -9.13 9.72
C GLU A 710 -19.03 -9.14 8.83
N GLU A 711 -20.17 -8.72 9.40
CA GLU A 711 -21.47 -8.77 8.71
C GLU A 711 -21.50 -7.93 7.42
N SER A 712 -20.76 -6.82 7.38
CA SER A 712 -20.70 -5.94 6.20
C SER A 712 -19.88 -6.52 5.05
N GLY A 713 -19.01 -7.49 5.31
CA GLY A 713 -18.14 -8.13 4.31
C GLY A 713 -18.68 -9.45 3.79
N ALA A 714 -18.48 -9.75 2.52
CA ALA A 714 -18.86 -11.03 1.95
C ALA A 714 -18.23 -12.20 2.71
N TYR A 715 -19.05 -13.15 3.16
CA TYR A 715 -18.61 -14.32 3.95
C TYR A 715 -17.94 -13.98 5.28
N GLY A 716 -18.11 -12.75 5.78
CA GLY A 716 -17.51 -12.32 7.05
C GLY A 716 -16.06 -11.88 6.97
N VAL A 717 -15.57 -11.48 5.79
CA VAL A 717 -14.17 -11.08 5.58
C VAL A 717 -13.88 -9.67 6.05
N LYS A 718 -12.63 -9.44 6.46
CA LYS A 718 -11.95 -8.14 6.54
C LYS A 718 -10.69 -8.17 5.67
N SER A 719 -9.88 -7.14 5.75
CA SER A 719 -8.61 -7.09 5.01
C SER A 719 -7.46 -7.79 5.73
N ILE A 720 -6.36 -8.05 5.00
CA ILE A 720 -5.11 -8.55 5.58
C ILE A 720 -3.87 -7.89 4.94
N GLY A 721 -4.04 -7.18 3.83
CA GLY A 721 -2.93 -6.75 2.97
C GLY A 721 -1.88 -5.88 3.65
N GLU A 722 -2.26 -4.99 4.55
CA GLU A 722 -1.38 -3.95 5.12
C GLU A 722 -1.10 -4.11 6.61
N ILE A 723 -2.05 -4.63 7.41
CA ILE A 723 -1.90 -4.79 8.87
C ILE A 723 -0.59 -5.49 9.26
N VAL A 724 -0.15 -6.40 8.44
CA VAL A 724 0.97 -7.33 8.65
C VAL A 724 2.36 -6.70 8.73
N ILE A 725 2.50 -5.39 8.45
CA ILE A 725 3.77 -4.66 8.58
C ILE A 725 3.82 -3.80 9.85
N ASN A 726 2.70 -3.60 10.54
CA ASN A 726 2.57 -2.53 11.53
C ASN A 726 3.17 -2.86 12.90
N THR A 727 3.38 -4.13 13.25
CA THR A 727 3.71 -4.56 14.61
C THR A 727 5.20 -4.85 14.86
N ALA A 728 5.97 -5.26 13.84
CA ALA A 728 7.30 -5.81 14.08
C ALA A 728 8.31 -4.77 14.58
N CYS A 729 8.28 -3.50 14.10
CA CYS A 729 9.19 -2.47 14.59
C CYS A 729 9.07 -2.24 16.10
N PRO A 730 7.88 -1.93 16.67
CA PRO A 730 7.74 -1.72 18.10
C PRO A 730 7.90 -3.00 18.92
N ALA A 731 7.54 -4.19 18.40
CA ALA A 731 7.76 -5.46 19.09
C ALA A 731 9.26 -5.77 19.23
N ILE A 732 10.06 -5.56 18.18
CA ILE A 732 11.52 -5.75 18.22
C ILE A 732 12.15 -4.73 19.17
N GLN A 733 11.72 -3.45 19.13
CA GLN A 733 12.22 -2.41 20.04
C GLN A 733 12.00 -2.81 21.51
N HIS A 734 10.80 -3.28 21.83
CA HIS A 734 10.47 -3.73 23.18
C HIS A 734 11.32 -4.95 23.59
N ALA A 735 11.52 -5.91 22.69
CA ALA A 735 12.37 -7.06 22.93
C ALA A 735 13.83 -6.67 23.20
N VAL A 736 14.38 -5.71 22.46
CA VAL A 736 15.73 -5.16 22.66
C VAL A 736 15.83 -4.42 23.99
N LYS A 737 14.83 -3.63 24.34
CA LYS A 737 14.77 -2.93 25.65
C LYS A 737 14.76 -3.94 26.79
N ASN A 738 13.97 -5.00 26.71
CA ASN A 738 13.93 -6.06 27.71
C ASN A 738 15.27 -6.83 27.78
N ALA A 739 15.89 -7.09 26.65
CA ALA A 739 17.19 -7.81 26.62
C ALA A 739 18.30 -7.02 27.29
N VAL A 740 18.51 -5.75 26.93
CA VAL A 740 19.73 -4.99 27.26
C VAL A 740 19.46 -3.56 27.78
N GLY A 741 18.23 -3.17 28.04
CA GLY A 741 17.86 -1.84 28.55
C GLY A 741 17.85 -0.72 27.52
N ALA A 742 18.19 -0.99 26.26
CA ALA A 742 18.32 0.03 25.21
C ALA A 742 16.94 0.53 24.73
N ASP A 743 16.52 1.70 25.19
CA ASP A 743 15.27 2.38 24.78
C ASP A 743 15.50 3.16 23.48
N ILE A 744 15.51 2.47 22.34
CA ILE A 744 15.76 3.07 21.03
C ILE A 744 14.49 3.73 20.51
N ARG A 745 14.55 5.02 20.19
CA ARG A 745 13.42 5.84 19.72
C ARG A 745 13.61 6.33 18.27
N THR A 746 14.64 5.85 17.60
CA THR A 746 14.99 6.24 16.22
C THR A 746 15.24 5.01 15.38
N LEU A 747 14.43 4.77 14.37
CA LEU A 747 14.66 3.73 13.38
C LEU A 747 15.73 4.16 12.34
N PRO A 748 16.40 3.22 11.68
CA PRO A 748 16.51 1.82 12.06
C PRO A 748 17.33 1.65 13.35
N MET A 749 17.09 0.54 14.08
CA MET A 749 17.82 0.21 15.32
C MET A 749 19.17 -0.40 14.98
N THR A 750 20.13 0.44 14.59
CA THR A 750 21.47 -0.03 14.24
C THR A 750 22.21 -0.58 15.45
N SER A 751 23.20 -1.46 15.21
CA SER A 751 24.06 -1.99 16.25
C SER A 751 24.72 -0.91 17.11
N GLU A 752 25.13 0.20 16.47
CA GLU A 752 25.71 1.36 17.17
C GLU A 752 24.68 1.97 18.16
N LYS A 753 23.45 2.26 17.71
CA LYS A 753 22.40 2.82 18.58
C LYS A 753 22.11 1.91 19.77
N VAL A 754 22.03 0.60 19.52
CA VAL A 754 21.78 -0.39 20.58
C VAL A 754 22.94 -0.47 21.55
N PHE A 755 24.18 -0.53 21.07
CA PHE A 755 25.36 -0.58 21.92
C PHE A 755 25.50 0.68 22.78
N MET A 756 25.25 1.87 22.19
CA MET A 756 25.31 3.14 22.92
C MET A 756 24.18 3.29 23.94
N GLY A 757 22.99 2.79 23.63
CA GLY A 757 21.81 2.83 24.52
C GLY A 757 21.72 1.68 25.54
N MET A 758 22.59 0.69 25.46
CA MET A 758 22.61 -0.47 26.35
C MET A 758 23.02 -0.06 27.78
N ASP A 759 22.35 -0.63 28.79
CA ASP A 759 22.74 -0.47 30.18
C ASP A 759 24.19 -0.89 30.43
N GLU A 760 24.95 -0.09 31.18
CA GLU A 760 26.38 -0.36 31.46
C GLU A 760 26.63 -1.74 32.08
N LYS A 761 25.71 -2.26 32.88
CA LYS A 761 25.80 -3.60 33.47
C LYS A 761 25.81 -4.75 32.46
N TYR A 762 25.40 -4.48 31.22
CA TYR A 762 25.33 -5.47 30.14
C TYR A 762 26.48 -5.34 29.12
N LYS A 763 27.23 -4.23 29.11
CA LYS A 763 28.40 -4.05 28.23
C LYS A 763 29.53 -5.00 28.64
N VAL A 764 30.11 -5.74 27.71
CA VAL A 764 31.16 -6.74 27.93
C VAL A 764 32.44 -6.34 27.25
#